data_7edf47487259ea8784bd99e211d49169
#
_entry.id   7edf47487259ea8784bd99e211d49169
#
_cell.length_a   1.000
_cell.length_b   1.000
_cell.length_c   1.000
_cell.angle_alpha   90.00
_cell.angle_beta   90.00
_cell.angle_gamma   90.00
#
_symmetry.space_group_name_H-M   'P 1'
#
loop_
_entity.id
_entity.type
_entity.pdbx_description
1 polymer ?
#
loop_
_entity_poly.entity_id
_entity_poly.type
_entity_poly.pdbx_seq_one_letter_code
_entity_poly.pdbx_strand_id
1 'polypeptide(L)'
;MGVILWTQDAASVAAEIQTQCPASARNAIVRAEEICRREFLFRDHWEMEPTHKPFRFSGSVQWNAVPFGDPEWTYALNRHTILLNLAKAWCFTGEERFRAAFVELLTDWLDRVPHTPKSEHTTWRALEAGLRPENWLRAVELFGDALPAPLLERMNESLAEHGAFLVREHKAFHRLSNWGAIQSHGLFLIGLWLNRKDWQTLALERLTENLRNAILPDGVQWEQSPMYHCEVLHAAADTLLLTRRNGIEVPPALEETIHRMFRALAVWVTPNREILPQSDSDCIDAGDLLAQGALLFADPELAAAAEGALCEETLWDFGADARTKLDALPKRRPAIPSQALDVSGNYMLRSGWDTNDTYVHLHCGSLGGGHGHADLLHLDVWHHGEAVLADAGRYTYVEGAERAWFKSPAAHNTFRVDETDFSRYRATWEWAEIAHPLPTKTRFTPQADLLRAGHLGYAAQGITAEREIVFIKPDLLIGVDRIFAPEGTRHSVEQFFHFGNGTLEQDGASVLWQGKQTCAQLHWLSGQFAARSALPAAPLYNLQIRTPVLGLKCHTGSTASLSFVLCLGGMCTVELLPVTDGNGRLLASDAVQAVRITRNGQSVTVIFCHKTGAHDAALLCADGCAGHGRVLVFTPQSPDGLCLR
;
A
#
# COMPACT_ATOMS: atom_id res chain seq x y z
N MET A 1 37.74 7.70 -14.17
CA MET A 1 36.42 8.27 -14.46
C MET A 1 35.88 8.79 -13.15
N GLY A 2 35.26 9.98 -13.14
CA GLY A 2 34.55 10.48 -11.96
C GLY A 2 33.35 9.59 -11.63
N VAL A 3 32.86 9.68 -10.39
CA VAL A 3 31.64 9.00 -9.97
C VAL A 3 30.44 9.56 -10.76
N ILE A 4 29.57 8.70 -11.26
CA ILE A 4 28.34 9.08 -11.95
C ILE A 4 27.18 8.82 -10.97
N LEU A 5 26.49 9.89 -10.58
CA LEU A 5 25.28 9.79 -9.77
C LEU A 5 24.02 9.75 -10.65
N TRP A 6 23.05 10.66 -10.43
CA TRP A 6 21.74 10.56 -11.10
C TRP A 6 21.69 11.29 -12.44
N THR A 7 21.96 12.60 -12.49
CA THR A 7 21.89 13.37 -13.73
C THR A 7 23.24 13.99 -14.08
N GLN A 8 23.59 14.01 -15.37
CA GLN A 8 24.80 14.68 -15.86
C GLN A 8 24.50 16.08 -16.42
N ASP A 9 23.23 16.41 -16.60
CA ASP A 9 22.77 17.70 -17.17
C ASP A 9 21.50 18.17 -16.43
N ALA A 10 21.72 18.68 -15.22
CA ALA A 10 20.65 19.19 -14.37
C ALA A 10 19.82 20.29 -15.04
N ALA A 11 20.45 21.14 -15.88
CA ALA A 11 19.74 22.22 -16.54
C ALA A 11 18.76 21.72 -17.62
N SER A 12 19.18 20.74 -18.42
CA SER A 12 18.29 20.13 -19.43
C SER A 12 17.14 19.38 -18.77
N VAL A 13 17.42 18.61 -17.70
CA VAL A 13 16.39 17.89 -16.96
C VAL A 13 15.42 18.84 -16.28
N ALA A 14 15.89 19.92 -15.66
CA ALA A 14 15.02 20.93 -15.04
C ALA A 14 14.08 21.59 -16.06
N ALA A 15 14.57 21.91 -17.27
CA ALA A 15 13.73 22.45 -18.33
C ALA A 15 12.65 21.47 -18.77
N GLU A 16 12.98 20.18 -18.85
CA GLU A 16 12.04 19.14 -19.22
C GLU A 16 10.98 18.92 -18.12
N ILE A 17 11.36 18.94 -16.84
CA ILE A 17 10.42 18.88 -15.71
C ILE A 17 9.47 20.08 -15.73
N GLN A 18 9.96 21.30 -15.99
CA GLN A 18 9.09 22.47 -16.10
C GLN A 18 8.07 22.34 -17.24
N THR A 19 8.42 21.61 -18.30
CA THR A 19 7.55 21.36 -19.45
C THR A 19 6.55 20.23 -19.19
N GLN A 20 7.01 19.07 -18.70
CA GLN A 20 6.20 17.85 -18.58
C GLN A 20 5.54 17.68 -17.20
N CYS A 21 6.18 18.19 -16.14
CA CYS A 21 5.73 18.10 -14.76
C CYS A 21 5.62 19.49 -14.09
N PRO A 22 4.93 20.47 -14.70
CA PRO A 22 4.95 21.86 -14.23
C PRO A 22 4.38 22.03 -12.81
N ALA A 23 3.52 21.13 -12.35
CA ALA A 23 3.00 21.15 -11.00
C ALA A 23 4.09 20.81 -9.97
N SER A 24 4.92 19.79 -10.26
CA SER A 24 6.04 19.39 -9.39
C SER A 24 7.07 20.50 -9.26
N ALA A 25 7.44 21.13 -10.38
CA ALA A 25 8.36 22.28 -10.35
C ALA A 25 7.82 23.44 -9.49
N ARG A 26 6.53 23.80 -9.66
CA ARG A 26 5.89 24.83 -8.80
C ARG A 26 5.88 24.44 -7.34
N ASN A 27 5.55 23.19 -7.03
CA ASN A 27 5.52 22.70 -5.65
C ASN A 27 6.90 22.76 -4.99
N ALA A 28 7.97 22.38 -5.69
CA ALA A 28 9.33 22.48 -5.18
C ALA A 28 9.71 23.94 -4.88
N ILE A 29 9.36 24.89 -5.76
CA ILE A 29 9.59 26.33 -5.54
C ILE A 29 8.84 26.82 -4.30
N VAL A 30 7.55 26.48 -4.16
CA VAL A 30 6.73 26.87 -2.99
C VAL A 30 7.33 26.35 -1.69
N ARG A 31 7.74 25.07 -1.66
CA ARG A 31 8.40 24.47 -0.49
C ARG A 31 9.71 25.18 -0.15
N ALA A 32 10.53 25.47 -1.16
CA ALA A 32 11.77 26.20 -0.97
C ALA A 32 11.53 27.62 -0.40
N GLU A 33 10.47 28.31 -0.82
CA GLU A 33 10.08 29.60 -0.26
C GLU A 33 9.63 29.51 1.22
N GLU A 34 8.88 28.46 1.58
CA GLU A 34 8.51 28.17 2.97
C GLU A 34 9.76 27.94 3.82
N ILE A 35 10.71 27.12 3.35
CA ILE A 35 11.98 26.84 4.02
C ILE A 35 12.81 28.13 4.23
N CYS A 36 12.88 29.00 3.22
CA CYS A 36 13.55 30.30 3.35
C CYS A 36 12.92 31.18 4.46
N ARG A 37 11.63 31.03 4.72
CA ARG A 37 10.92 31.69 5.83
C ARG A 37 11.01 30.96 7.16
N ARG A 38 11.81 29.87 7.25
CA ARG A 38 11.89 28.97 8.40
C ARG A 38 10.55 28.31 8.76
N GLU A 39 9.72 28.11 7.77
CA GLU A 39 8.45 27.42 7.87
C GLU A 39 8.61 26.03 7.27
N PHE A 40 8.34 24.99 8.07
CA PHE A 40 8.59 23.61 7.70
C PHE A 40 7.27 22.85 7.63
N LEU A 41 7.08 22.18 6.50
CA LEU A 41 5.94 21.33 6.19
C LEU A 41 6.44 20.20 5.30
N PHE A 42 6.43 18.97 5.81
CA PHE A 42 6.91 17.78 5.10
C PHE A 42 5.75 17.17 4.32
N ARG A 43 5.82 17.23 3.00
CA ARG A 43 4.75 16.79 2.07
C ARG A 43 5.30 16.43 0.70
N ASP A 44 6.54 15.98 0.67
CA ASP A 44 7.13 15.41 -0.53
C ASP A 44 6.42 14.11 -0.89
N HIS A 45 6.53 13.68 -2.14
CA HIS A 45 5.73 12.56 -2.67
C HIS A 45 5.90 11.28 -1.85
N TRP A 46 7.13 10.93 -1.50
CA TRP A 46 7.46 9.77 -0.66
C TRP A 46 7.82 10.14 0.78
N GLU A 47 7.26 11.24 1.32
CA GLU A 47 7.45 11.52 2.75
C GLU A 47 6.72 10.46 3.59
N MET A 48 7.49 9.70 4.36
CA MET A 48 6.96 8.59 5.14
C MET A 48 5.93 9.02 6.18
N GLU A 49 6.14 10.19 6.81
CA GLU A 49 5.22 10.75 7.82
C GLU A 49 4.90 12.21 7.46
N PRO A 50 4.04 12.44 6.45
CA PRO A 50 3.71 13.77 6.00
C PRO A 50 3.05 14.62 7.08
N THR A 51 3.28 15.93 7.02
CA THR A 51 2.69 16.90 7.94
C THR A 51 1.71 17.81 7.22
N HIS A 52 0.66 18.24 7.92
CA HIS A 52 -0.43 19.07 7.36
C HIS A 52 -0.58 20.41 8.09
N LYS A 53 0.23 20.63 9.14
CA LYS A 53 0.29 21.89 9.89
C LYS A 53 1.71 22.43 9.79
N PRO A 54 1.90 23.66 9.26
CA PRO A 54 3.21 24.26 9.20
C PRO A 54 3.73 24.56 10.62
N PHE A 55 5.04 24.39 10.79
CA PHE A 55 5.74 24.82 11.99
C PHE A 55 6.83 25.83 11.62
N ARG A 56 6.83 27.00 12.28
CA ARG A 56 7.75 28.08 11.99
C ARG A 56 8.65 28.39 13.17
N PHE A 57 9.97 28.40 12.93
CA PHE A 57 10.94 28.89 13.91
C PHE A 57 11.07 30.41 13.83
N SER A 58 11.02 31.09 14.99
CA SER A 58 11.21 32.55 15.09
C SER A 58 12.69 32.99 15.04
N GLY A 59 13.62 32.04 15.05
CA GLY A 59 15.07 32.24 15.01
C GLY A 59 15.76 31.07 14.32
N SER A 60 16.90 30.63 14.83
CA SER A 60 17.61 29.46 14.31
C SER A 60 16.79 28.18 14.46
N VAL A 61 16.97 27.26 13.53
CA VAL A 61 16.30 25.95 13.54
C VAL A 61 16.70 25.18 14.80
N GLN A 62 15.70 24.63 15.50
CA GLN A 62 15.95 23.70 16.61
C GLN A 62 15.81 22.28 16.08
N TRP A 63 16.92 21.67 15.67
CA TRP A 63 16.97 20.38 14.95
C TRP A 63 16.40 19.20 15.74
N ASN A 64 16.26 19.32 17.06
CA ASN A 64 15.68 18.34 17.97
C ASN A 64 14.28 18.75 18.49
N ALA A 65 13.63 19.72 17.85
CA ALA A 65 12.27 20.12 18.23
C ALA A 65 11.27 18.99 17.96
N VAL A 66 10.26 18.84 18.83
CA VAL A 66 9.16 17.88 18.70
C VAL A 66 7.83 18.64 18.64
N PRO A 67 7.53 19.33 17.55
CA PRO A 67 6.25 20.01 17.39
C PRO A 67 5.08 19.02 17.48
N PHE A 68 3.96 19.51 17.98
CA PHE A 68 2.70 18.76 18.06
C PHE A 68 2.76 17.47 18.91
N GLY A 69 3.87 17.20 19.61
CA GLY A 69 4.06 15.99 20.40
C GLY A 69 4.38 14.74 19.57
N ASP A 70 4.64 14.91 18.29
CA ASP A 70 4.99 13.81 17.38
C ASP A 70 6.52 13.78 17.10
N PRO A 71 7.26 12.76 17.56
CA PRO A 71 8.69 12.64 17.30
C PRO A 71 9.03 12.40 15.82
N GLU A 72 8.10 11.89 15.00
CA GLU A 72 8.32 11.70 13.56
C GLU A 72 8.57 13.04 12.84
N TRP A 73 8.00 14.14 13.34
CA TRP A 73 8.31 15.48 12.84
C TRP A 73 9.82 15.82 12.97
N THR A 74 10.43 15.45 14.10
CA THR A 74 11.88 15.63 14.31
C THR A 74 12.69 14.81 13.33
N TYR A 75 12.25 13.59 13.07
CA TYR A 75 12.94 12.69 12.15
C TYR A 75 12.81 13.19 10.71
N ALA A 76 11.62 13.60 10.27
CA ALA A 76 11.41 14.20 8.95
C ALA A 76 12.29 15.44 8.73
N LEU A 77 12.41 16.34 9.73
CA LEU A 77 13.32 17.49 9.66
C LEU A 77 14.78 17.06 9.43
N ASN A 78 15.22 15.95 10.02
CA ASN A 78 16.59 15.46 9.94
C ASN A 78 16.86 14.48 8.80
N ARG A 79 15.87 14.15 7.95
CA ARG A 79 16.04 13.48 6.65
C ARG A 79 16.62 14.41 5.61
N HIS A 80 16.42 15.71 5.76
CA HIS A 80 16.95 16.79 4.93
C HIS A 80 16.38 16.84 3.50
N THR A 81 15.19 16.31 3.24
CA THR A 81 14.45 16.57 1.98
C THR A 81 14.27 18.07 1.71
N ILE A 82 14.22 18.88 2.78
CA ILE A 82 14.20 20.35 2.71
C ILE A 82 15.41 20.92 1.96
N LEU A 83 16.59 20.33 2.07
CA LEU A 83 17.80 20.77 1.36
C LEU A 83 17.71 20.43 -0.14
N LEU A 84 17.17 19.27 -0.48
CA LEU A 84 16.94 18.90 -1.87
C LEU A 84 15.89 19.82 -2.53
N ASN A 85 14.81 20.19 -1.81
CA ASN A 85 13.83 21.14 -2.32
C ASN A 85 14.42 22.53 -2.64
N LEU A 86 15.39 23.01 -1.85
CA LEU A 86 16.14 24.24 -2.15
C LEU A 86 16.97 24.10 -3.43
N ALA A 87 17.63 22.97 -3.63
CA ALA A 87 18.43 22.70 -4.82
C ALA A 87 17.55 22.59 -6.08
N LYS A 88 16.43 21.89 -6.02
CA LYS A 88 15.44 21.82 -7.10
C LYS A 88 14.93 23.21 -7.48
N ALA A 89 14.53 24.03 -6.50
CA ALA A 89 14.03 25.38 -6.74
C ALA A 89 15.11 26.28 -7.36
N TRP A 90 16.37 26.13 -6.95
CA TRP A 90 17.49 26.86 -7.60
C TRP A 90 17.66 26.45 -9.05
N CYS A 91 17.61 25.15 -9.39
CA CYS A 91 17.64 24.67 -10.77
C CYS A 91 16.51 25.25 -11.63
N PHE A 92 15.29 25.36 -11.07
CA PHE A 92 14.12 25.85 -11.81
C PHE A 92 14.12 27.38 -12.00
N THR A 93 14.76 28.16 -11.10
CA THR A 93 14.61 29.62 -11.08
C THR A 93 15.91 30.39 -11.24
N GLY A 94 17.06 29.79 -10.89
CA GLY A 94 18.35 30.48 -10.78
C GLY A 94 18.43 31.47 -9.60
N GLU A 95 17.44 31.50 -8.67
CA GLU A 95 17.40 32.48 -7.60
C GLU A 95 18.41 32.17 -6.49
N GLU A 96 19.37 33.06 -6.30
CA GLU A 96 20.47 32.94 -5.34
C GLU A 96 20.02 32.71 -3.88
N ARG A 97 18.83 33.18 -3.50
CA ARG A 97 18.27 32.97 -2.16
C ARG A 97 18.13 31.50 -1.77
N PHE A 98 17.83 30.61 -2.72
CA PHE A 98 17.68 29.17 -2.44
C PHE A 98 19.04 28.52 -2.17
N ARG A 99 20.08 28.88 -2.96
CA ARG A 99 21.45 28.43 -2.70
C ARG A 99 21.96 28.95 -1.36
N ALA A 100 21.75 30.24 -1.06
CA ALA A 100 22.14 30.84 0.22
C ALA A 100 21.47 30.15 1.41
N ALA A 101 20.16 29.83 1.33
CA ALA A 101 19.43 29.11 2.36
C ALA A 101 19.96 27.68 2.55
N PHE A 102 20.32 26.98 1.46
CA PHE A 102 20.95 25.67 1.52
C PHE A 102 22.28 25.74 2.29
N VAL A 103 23.17 26.67 1.90
CA VAL A 103 24.47 26.85 2.55
C VAL A 103 24.31 27.17 4.04
N GLU A 104 23.39 28.07 4.38
CA GLU A 104 23.10 28.44 5.77
C GLU A 104 22.59 27.23 6.60
N LEU A 105 21.57 26.53 6.10
CA LEU A 105 20.94 25.42 6.85
C LEU A 105 21.87 24.22 7.02
N LEU A 106 22.60 23.85 5.96
CA LEU A 106 23.57 22.76 6.06
C LEU A 106 24.72 23.14 7.01
N THR A 107 25.23 24.37 6.95
CA THR A 107 26.27 24.87 7.86
C THR A 107 25.77 24.85 9.31
N ASP A 108 24.56 25.37 9.59
CA ASP A 108 23.97 25.40 10.93
C ASP A 108 23.80 23.97 11.50
N TRP A 109 23.37 23.02 10.65
CA TRP A 109 23.25 21.62 11.07
C TRP A 109 24.62 21.01 11.40
N LEU A 110 25.62 21.17 10.53
CA LEU A 110 26.98 20.67 10.72
C LEU A 110 27.65 21.26 11.98
N ASP A 111 27.34 22.52 12.34
CA ASP A 111 27.87 23.19 13.53
C ASP A 111 27.20 22.74 14.83
N ARG A 112 25.91 22.44 14.79
CA ARG A 112 25.08 22.34 16.00
C ARG A 112 24.55 20.95 16.29
N VAL A 113 24.68 20.00 15.37
CA VAL A 113 24.14 18.64 15.51
C VAL A 113 25.28 17.60 15.49
N PRO A 114 26.09 17.54 16.55
CA PRO A 114 27.17 16.56 16.62
C PRO A 114 26.63 15.14 16.77
N HIS A 115 27.37 14.19 16.22
CA HIS A 115 27.11 12.77 16.45
C HIS A 115 27.50 12.39 17.89
N THR A 116 26.54 11.94 18.66
CA THR A 116 26.72 11.53 20.05
C THR A 116 25.76 10.37 20.38
N PRO A 117 26.04 9.56 21.43
CA PRO A 117 25.09 8.52 21.85
C PRO A 117 23.67 9.04 22.12
N LYS A 118 23.52 10.30 22.54
CA LYS A 118 22.19 10.91 22.74
C LYS A 118 21.52 11.26 21.42
N SER A 119 22.24 11.82 20.45
CA SER A 119 21.69 12.18 19.15
C SER A 119 21.33 10.96 18.29
N GLU A 120 21.90 9.78 18.55
CA GLU A 120 21.54 8.50 17.91
C GLU A 120 20.09 8.06 18.17
N HIS A 121 19.41 8.67 19.13
CA HIS A 121 17.97 8.45 19.40
C HIS A 121 17.07 9.57 18.85
N THR A 122 17.61 10.57 18.19
CA THR A 122 16.89 11.74 17.67
C THR A 122 17.41 12.13 16.29
N THR A 123 18.27 13.16 16.21
CA THR A 123 18.77 13.75 14.96
C THR A 123 19.75 12.86 14.18
N TRP A 124 20.37 11.88 14.83
CA TRP A 124 21.29 10.89 14.25
C TRP A 124 20.73 9.46 14.31
N ARG A 125 19.41 9.30 14.41
CA ARG A 125 18.81 7.96 14.33
C ARG A 125 19.30 7.27 13.04
N ALA A 126 19.61 5.98 13.12
CA ALA A 126 20.29 5.26 12.02
C ALA A 126 19.48 5.27 10.70
N LEU A 127 18.16 5.39 10.76
CA LEU A 127 17.32 5.55 9.58
C LEU A 127 17.60 6.87 8.86
N GLU A 128 17.55 8.00 9.60
CA GLU A 128 17.84 9.33 9.05
C GLU A 128 19.29 9.47 8.60
N ALA A 129 20.23 8.82 9.29
CA ALA A 129 21.61 8.75 8.84
C ALA A 129 21.77 7.99 7.52
N GLY A 130 20.87 7.07 7.21
CA GLY A 130 20.79 6.38 5.92
C GLY A 130 20.15 7.21 4.81
N LEU A 131 19.16 8.06 5.12
CA LEU A 131 18.44 8.88 4.15
C LEU A 131 19.16 10.18 3.77
N ARG A 132 19.80 10.84 4.74
CA ARG A 132 20.50 12.11 4.51
C ARG A 132 21.50 12.11 3.36
N PRO A 133 22.36 11.07 3.20
CA PRO A 133 23.34 11.04 2.11
C PRO A 133 22.73 11.22 0.73
N GLU A 134 21.59 10.61 0.46
CA GLU A 134 20.89 10.78 -0.81
C GLU A 134 20.49 12.24 -1.03
N ASN A 135 19.77 12.84 -0.08
CA ASN A 135 19.30 14.22 -0.19
C ASN A 135 20.47 15.22 -0.35
N TRP A 136 21.59 14.99 0.35
CA TRP A 136 22.76 15.84 0.22
C TRP A 136 23.43 15.69 -1.12
N LEU A 137 23.67 14.46 -1.59
CA LEU A 137 24.38 14.21 -2.84
C LEU A 137 23.55 14.61 -4.05
N ARG A 138 22.23 14.38 -4.04
CA ARG A 138 21.33 14.91 -5.07
C ARG A 138 21.36 16.43 -5.12
N ALA A 139 21.33 17.11 -3.97
CA ALA A 139 21.42 18.57 -3.92
C ALA A 139 22.78 19.08 -4.43
N VAL A 140 23.89 18.44 -4.06
CA VAL A 140 25.22 18.80 -4.58
C VAL A 140 25.29 18.64 -6.10
N GLU A 141 24.77 17.56 -6.64
CA GLU A 141 24.73 17.34 -8.08
C GLU A 141 23.92 18.45 -8.80
N LEU A 142 22.79 18.86 -8.22
CA LEU A 142 21.96 19.93 -8.79
C LEU A 142 22.62 21.31 -8.71
N PHE A 143 23.35 21.64 -7.65
CA PHE A 143 24.08 22.89 -7.54
C PHE A 143 25.38 22.91 -8.36
N GLY A 144 25.99 21.75 -8.63
CA GLY A 144 27.28 21.66 -9.32
C GLY A 144 28.35 22.52 -8.65
N ASP A 145 29.07 23.29 -9.47
CA ASP A 145 30.17 24.16 -9.01
C ASP A 145 29.71 25.40 -8.21
N ALA A 146 28.41 25.58 -8.01
CA ALA A 146 27.89 26.77 -7.31
C ALA A 146 28.09 26.70 -5.78
N LEU A 147 28.43 25.53 -5.21
CA LEU A 147 28.62 25.39 -3.77
C LEU A 147 30.04 25.75 -3.33
N PRO A 148 30.21 26.40 -2.13
CA PRO A 148 31.53 26.72 -1.60
C PRO A 148 32.35 25.47 -1.29
N ALA A 149 33.60 25.39 -1.77
CA ALA A 149 34.49 24.27 -1.52
C ALA A 149 34.68 23.94 0.00
N PRO A 150 34.82 24.94 0.91
CA PRO A 150 34.90 24.63 2.35
C PRO A 150 33.66 23.96 2.93
N LEU A 151 32.46 24.24 2.37
CA LEU A 151 31.24 23.56 2.79
C LEU A 151 31.24 22.10 2.34
N LEU A 152 31.67 21.84 1.09
CA LEU A 152 31.79 20.48 0.56
C LEU A 152 32.82 19.64 1.33
N GLU A 153 33.94 20.24 1.75
CA GLU A 153 34.92 19.56 2.61
C GLU A 153 34.29 19.13 3.94
N ARG A 154 33.59 20.03 4.62
CA ARG A 154 32.89 19.73 5.89
C ARG A 154 31.77 18.71 5.71
N MET A 155 31.02 18.79 4.62
CA MET A 155 30.02 17.80 4.27
C MET A 155 30.64 16.41 4.07
N ASN A 156 31.80 16.33 3.39
CA ASN A 156 32.53 15.08 3.19
C ASN A 156 33.03 14.48 4.52
N GLU A 157 33.49 15.31 5.44
CA GLU A 157 33.87 14.88 6.81
C GLU A 157 32.66 14.28 7.53
N SER A 158 31.51 14.95 7.47
CA SER A 158 30.26 14.45 8.06
C SER A 158 29.77 13.17 7.38
N LEU A 159 29.84 13.07 6.03
CA LEU A 159 29.51 11.83 5.31
C LEU A 159 30.43 10.67 5.72
N ALA A 160 31.70 10.92 5.97
CA ALA A 160 32.62 9.90 6.48
C ALA A 160 32.21 9.43 7.90
N GLU A 161 31.72 10.34 8.75
CA GLU A 161 31.18 10.01 10.07
C GLU A 161 29.87 9.20 9.95
N HIS A 162 28.93 9.59 9.04
CA HIS A 162 27.73 8.80 8.75
C HIS A 162 28.09 7.38 8.30
N GLY A 163 29.04 7.24 7.37
CA GLY A 163 29.48 5.92 6.90
C GLY A 163 30.05 5.06 8.02
N ALA A 164 30.92 5.61 8.86
CA ALA A 164 31.47 4.90 10.02
C ALA A 164 30.37 4.51 11.03
N PHE A 165 29.38 5.37 11.25
CA PHE A 165 28.22 5.10 12.09
C PHE A 165 27.37 3.96 11.52
N LEU A 166 27.00 4.01 10.23
CA LEU A 166 26.20 2.98 9.56
C LEU A 166 26.91 1.62 9.52
N VAL A 167 28.25 1.61 9.38
CA VAL A 167 29.03 0.37 9.48
C VAL A 167 28.87 -0.27 10.85
N ARG A 168 28.90 0.52 11.94
CA ARG A 168 28.76 0.06 13.33
C ARG A 168 27.32 -0.36 13.66
N GLU A 169 26.32 0.39 13.20
CA GLU A 169 24.89 0.28 13.57
C GLU A 169 24.12 -0.71 12.68
N HIS A 170 24.59 -1.95 12.60
CA HIS A 170 23.90 -3.03 11.89
C HIS A 170 23.39 -4.09 12.85
N LYS A 171 22.17 -3.88 13.38
CA LYS A 171 21.51 -4.77 14.34
C LYS A 171 20.76 -5.91 13.65
N ALA A 172 20.44 -6.98 14.40
CA ALA A 172 19.69 -8.12 13.86
C ALA A 172 18.34 -7.70 13.25
N PHE A 173 17.64 -6.74 13.86
CA PHE A 173 16.41 -6.15 13.36
C PHE A 173 16.58 -5.55 11.93
N HIS A 174 17.70 -4.90 11.64
CA HIS A 174 17.96 -4.27 10.34
C HIS A 174 18.02 -5.28 9.19
N ARG A 175 18.31 -6.56 9.47
CA ARG A 175 18.36 -7.60 8.43
C ARG A 175 16.98 -7.98 7.86
N LEU A 176 15.91 -7.56 8.53
CA LEU A 176 14.52 -7.89 8.15
C LEU A 176 13.69 -6.65 7.84
N SER A 177 14.06 -5.48 8.40
CA SER A 177 13.24 -4.27 8.28
C SER A 177 13.65 -3.39 7.10
N ASN A 178 12.76 -2.46 6.74
CA ASN A 178 13.04 -1.38 5.80
C ASN A 178 14.30 -0.58 6.16
N TRP A 179 14.60 -0.42 7.47
CA TRP A 179 15.80 0.27 7.96
C TRP A 179 17.09 -0.31 7.37
N GLY A 180 17.19 -1.62 7.23
CA GLY A 180 18.40 -2.25 6.71
C GLY A 180 18.65 -1.95 5.23
N ALA A 181 17.60 -1.89 4.42
CA ALA A 181 17.70 -1.50 3.03
C ALA A 181 18.12 -0.03 2.90
N ILE A 182 17.45 0.88 3.62
CA ILE A 182 17.73 2.32 3.61
C ILE A 182 19.13 2.63 4.12
N GLN A 183 19.58 2.01 5.22
CA GLN A 183 20.93 2.17 5.73
C GLN A 183 22.00 1.65 4.76
N SER A 184 21.72 0.52 4.10
CA SER A 184 22.64 -0.04 3.10
C SER A 184 22.73 0.86 1.87
N HIS A 185 21.63 1.42 1.42
CA HIS A 185 21.60 2.41 0.35
C HIS A 185 22.43 3.64 0.70
N GLY A 186 22.20 4.27 1.88
CA GLY A 186 22.97 5.41 2.33
C GLY A 186 24.47 5.11 2.44
N LEU A 187 24.84 3.95 2.97
CA LEU A 187 26.24 3.51 3.06
C LEU A 187 26.86 3.30 1.67
N PHE A 188 26.08 2.76 0.71
CA PHE A 188 26.53 2.61 -0.68
C PHE A 188 26.81 3.97 -1.33
N LEU A 189 25.91 4.93 -1.18
CA LEU A 189 26.05 6.29 -1.69
C LEU A 189 27.30 6.98 -1.14
N ILE A 190 27.50 6.92 0.19
CA ILE A 190 28.70 7.46 0.85
C ILE A 190 29.97 6.78 0.32
N GLY A 191 29.93 5.44 0.22
CA GLY A 191 31.03 4.65 -0.30
C GLY A 191 31.37 4.98 -1.76
N LEU A 192 30.34 5.26 -2.57
CA LEU A 192 30.51 5.67 -3.96
C LEU A 192 31.14 7.07 -4.04
N TRP A 193 30.57 8.03 -3.32
CA TRP A 193 31.01 9.43 -3.30
C TRP A 193 32.43 9.61 -2.77
N LEU A 194 32.76 9.00 -1.62
CA LEU A 194 34.07 9.08 -0.99
C LEU A 194 35.09 8.07 -1.53
N ASN A 195 34.73 7.33 -2.61
CA ASN A 195 35.56 6.27 -3.20
C ASN A 195 36.02 5.19 -2.20
N ARG A 196 35.16 4.81 -1.24
CA ARG A 196 35.38 3.77 -0.24
C ARG A 196 34.85 2.43 -0.75
N LYS A 197 35.69 1.66 -1.43
CA LYS A 197 35.31 0.35 -2.00
C LYS A 197 34.87 -0.66 -0.93
N ASP A 198 35.48 -0.63 0.23
CA ASP A 198 35.08 -1.44 1.38
C ASP A 198 33.64 -1.17 1.83
N TRP A 199 33.20 0.09 1.84
CA TRP A 199 31.83 0.47 2.18
C TRP A 199 30.84 0.12 1.07
N GLN A 200 31.23 0.27 -0.20
CA GLN A 200 30.40 -0.16 -1.34
C GLN A 200 30.11 -1.67 -1.26
N THR A 201 31.16 -2.47 -1.06
CA THR A 201 31.04 -3.93 -0.94
C THR A 201 30.17 -4.32 0.25
N LEU A 202 30.43 -3.77 1.44
CA LEU A 202 29.66 -4.05 2.65
C LEU A 202 28.18 -3.67 2.48
N ALA A 203 27.90 -2.54 1.85
CA ALA A 203 26.54 -2.07 1.61
C ALA A 203 25.77 -3.01 0.68
N LEU A 204 26.39 -3.47 -0.41
CA LEU A 204 25.79 -4.43 -1.35
C LEU A 204 25.57 -5.81 -0.70
N GLU A 205 26.50 -6.27 0.13
CA GLU A 205 26.33 -7.51 0.89
C GLU A 205 25.14 -7.42 1.85
N ARG A 206 25.00 -6.31 2.60
CA ARG A 206 23.91 -6.08 3.55
C ARG A 206 22.57 -5.93 2.84
N LEU A 207 22.52 -5.18 1.73
CA LEU A 207 21.29 -5.04 0.94
C LEU A 207 20.85 -6.39 0.38
N THR A 208 21.80 -7.18 -0.15
CA THR A 208 21.51 -8.53 -0.66
C THR A 208 20.98 -9.44 0.45
N GLU A 209 21.57 -9.40 1.64
CA GLU A 209 21.08 -10.17 2.80
C GLU A 209 19.69 -9.70 3.24
N ASN A 210 19.46 -8.39 3.33
CA ASN A 210 18.18 -7.81 3.70
C ASN A 210 17.08 -8.25 2.72
N LEU A 211 17.26 -8.05 1.41
CA LEU A 211 16.25 -8.43 0.42
C LEU A 211 16.00 -9.94 0.40
N ARG A 212 17.03 -10.77 0.54
CA ARG A 212 16.87 -12.23 0.65
C ARG A 212 15.99 -12.64 1.83
N ASN A 213 16.10 -11.93 2.96
CA ASN A 213 15.38 -12.25 4.20
C ASN A 213 14.00 -11.60 4.28
N ALA A 214 13.86 -10.39 3.73
CA ALA A 214 12.68 -9.55 3.90
C ALA A 214 11.69 -9.62 2.73
N ILE A 215 12.12 -10.09 1.54
CA ILE A 215 11.24 -10.17 0.38
C ILE A 215 10.72 -11.59 0.22
N LEU A 216 9.40 -11.72 0.25
CA LEU A 216 8.70 -12.98 0.09
C LEU A 216 8.87 -13.52 -1.35
N PRO A 217 8.64 -14.83 -1.58
CA PRO A 217 8.78 -15.43 -2.90
C PRO A 217 7.94 -14.78 -4.00
N ASP A 218 6.80 -14.18 -3.66
CA ASP A 218 5.93 -13.44 -4.59
C ASP A 218 6.33 -11.96 -4.80
N GLY A 219 7.43 -11.52 -4.17
CA GLY A 219 8.01 -10.20 -4.36
C GLY A 219 7.55 -9.14 -3.34
N VAL A 220 6.61 -9.45 -2.46
CA VAL A 220 6.13 -8.52 -1.44
C VAL A 220 7.10 -8.47 -0.26
N GLN A 221 7.31 -7.28 0.28
CA GLN A 221 8.09 -7.08 1.50
C GLN A 221 7.29 -7.57 2.72
N TRP A 222 7.93 -8.31 3.64
CA TRP A 222 7.27 -9.07 4.71
C TRP A 222 6.49 -8.23 5.74
N GLU A 223 6.79 -6.93 5.84
CA GLU A 223 6.08 -6.00 6.74
C GLU A 223 4.62 -5.73 6.30
N GLN A 224 4.22 -6.23 5.12
CA GLN A 224 2.84 -6.20 4.61
C GLN A 224 2.25 -4.80 4.41
N SER A 225 3.10 -3.78 4.40
CA SER A 225 2.71 -2.41 4.10
C SER A 225 3.17 -2.03 2.70
N PRO A 226 2.26 -1.64 1.80
CA PRO A 226 2.63 -1.16 0.47
C PRO A 226 3.62 0.00 0.48
N MET A 227 3.49 0.92 1.45
CA MET A 227 4.41 2.04 1.59
C MET A 227 5.83 1.57 1.93
N TYR A 228 6.00 0.70 2.93
CA TYR A 228 7.33 0.19 3.29
C TYR A 228 7.89 -0.77 2.25
N HIS A 229 7.04 -1.44 1.46
CA HIS A 229 7.48 -2.13 0.26
C HIS A 229 8.11 -1.15 -0.75
N CYS A 230 7.47 0.00 -0.99
CA CYS A 230 7.97 1.03 -1.90
C CYS A 230 9.26 1.69 -1.38
N GLU A 231 9.38 1.95 -0.08
CA GLU A 231 10.62 2.49 0.54
C GLU A 231 11.83 1.56 0.33
N VAL A 232 11.64 0.26 0.57
CA VAL A 232 12.68 -0.74 0.33
C VAL A 232 12.99 -0.85 -1.16
N LEU A 233 11.97 -0.83 -2.01
CA LEU A 233 12.11 -0.90 -3.46
C LEU A 233 12.85 0.32 -4.01
N HIS A 234 12.54 1.52 -3.53
CA HIS A 234 13.23 2.76 -3.89
C HIS A 234 14.73 2.68 -3.60
N ALA A 235 15.10 2.36 -2.35
CA ALA A 235 16.48 2.22 -1.93
C ALA A 235 17.25 1.15 -2.76
N ALA A 236 16.61 0.02 -3.02
CA ALA A 236 17.21 -1.08 -3.78
C ALA A 236 17.34 -0.76 -5.27
N ALA A 237 16.32 -0.15 -5.88
CA ALA A 237 16.30 0.23 -7.29
C ALA A 237 17.29 1.34 -7.60
N ASP A 238 17.41 2.35 -6.73
CA ASP A 238 18.40 3.40 -6.86
C ASP A 238 19.82 2.84 -6.73
N THR A 239 20.08 1.95 -5.77
CA THR A 239 21.35 1.24 -5.67
C THR A 239 21.67 0.49 -6.97
N LEU A 240 20.70 -0.23 -7.55
CA LEU A 240 20.89 -0.95 -8.81
C LEU A 240 21.17 0.00 -9.99
N LEU A 241 20.46 1.12 -10.08
CA LEU A 241 20.68 2.15 -11.08
C LEU A 241 22.13 2.67 -11.03
N LEU A 242 22.59 3.02 -9.83
CA LEU A 242 23.92 3.59 -9.62
C LEU A 242 25.04 2.56 -9.81
N THR A 243 24.82 1.28 -9.45
CA THR A 243 25.80 0.22 -9.74
C THR A 243 25.97 0.04 -11.25
N ARG A 244 24.88 0.01 -12.02
CA ARG A 244 24.93 -0.11 -13.50
C ARG A 244 25.67 1.09 -14.13
N ARG A 245 25.41 2.30 -13.66
CA ARG A 245 26.09 3.52 -14.17
C ARG A 245 27.58 3.54 -13.91
N ASN A 246 28.00 2.95 -12.80
CA ASN A 246 29.42 2.94 -12.39
C ASN A 246 30.14 1.62 -12.73
N GLY A 247 29.51 0.71 -13.46
CA GLY A 247 30.10 -0.56 -13.86
C GLY A 247 30.43 -1.47 -12.67
N ILE A 248 29.63 -1.40 -11.59
CA ILE A 248 29.77 -2.23 -10.40
C ILE A 248 28.88 -3.47 -10.56
N GLU A 249 29.48 -4.63 -10.50
CA GLU A 249 28.75 -5.89 -10.59
C GLU A 249 27.95 -6.17 -9.29
N VAL A 250 26.74 -6.68 -9.45
CA VAL A 250 25.89 -7.12 -8.34
C VAL A 250 25.52 -8.60 -8.50
N PRO A 251 25.23 -9.31 -7.39
CA PRO A 251 24.74 -10.69 -7.48
C PRO A 251 23.43 -10.75 -8.32
N PRO A 252 23.30 -11.71 -9.26
CA PRO A 252 22.05 -11.86 -10.04
C PRO A 252 20.79 -11.98 -9.18
N ALA A 253 20.88 -12.64 -8.03
CA ALA A 253 19.77 -12.79 -7.10
C ALA A 253 19.28 -11.45 -6.52
N LEU A 254 20.14 -10.45 -6.39
CA LEU A 254 19.75 -9.10 -5.98
C LEU A 254 18.86 -8.46 -7.05
N GLU A 255 19.34 -8.48 -8.29
CA GLU A 255 18.63 -7.91 -9.44
C GLU A 255 17.27 -8.60 -9.69
N GLU A 256 17.25 -9.95 -9.64
CA GLU A 256 16.02 -10.74 -9.77
C GLU A 256 15.00 -10.41 -8.66
N THR A 257 15.48 -10.18 -7.43
CA THR A 257 14.58 -9.85 -6.31
C THR A 257 13.98 -8.45 -6.49
N ILE A 258 14.76 -7.46 -6.88
CA ILE A 258 14.29 -6.10 -7.18
C ILE A 258 13.24 -6.16 -8.32
N HIS A 259 13.50 -6.93 -9.37
CA HIS A 259 12.55 -7.09 -10.48
C HIS A 259 11.23 -7.72 -10.01
N ARG A 260 11.27 -8.75 -9.15
CA ARG A 260 10.05 -9.33 -8.56
C ARG A 260 9.28 -8.34 -7.70
N MET A 261 9.96 -7.47 -6.94
CA MET A 261 9.31 -6.42 -6.15
C MET A 261 8.53 -5.44 -7.03
N PHE A 262 9.13 -4.98 -8.14
CA PHE A 262 8.42 -4.15 -9.12
C PHE A 262 7.21 -4.85 -9.71
N ARG A 263 7.33 -6.14 -10.05
CA ARG A 263 6.20 -6.91 -10.58
C ARG A 263 5.08 -7.09 -9.54
N ALA A 264 5.42 -7.32 -8.27
CA ALA A 264 4.46 -7.36 -7.19
C ALA A 264 3.72 -6.02 -7.06
N LEU A 265 4.45 -4.90 -7.06
CA LEU A 265 3.87 -3.56 -7.01
C LEU A 265 2.90 -3.32 -8.19
N ALA A 266 3.28 -3.69 -9.41
CA ALA A 266 2.48 -3.49 -10.64
C ALA A 266 1.11 -4.17 -10.61
N VAL A 267 0.98 -5.28 -9.88
CA VAL A 267 -0.31 -5.97 -9.72
C VAL A 267 -1.06 -5.53 -8.46
N TRP A 268 -0.36 -5.03 -7.45
CA TRP A 268 -0.93 -4.63 -6.17
C TRP A 268 -1.59 -3.24 -6.19
N VAL A 269 -1.04 -2.29 -6.96
CA VAL A 269 -1.61 -0.94 -7.08
C VAL A 269 -3.04 -0.92 -7.61
N THR A 270 -3.80 0.11 -7.23
CA THR A 270 -5.14 0.39 -7.75
C THR A 270 -5.08 0.73 -9.26
N PRO A 271 -6.23 0.82 -9.95
CA PRO A 271 -6.26 1.29 -11.34
C PRO A 271 -5.68 2.70 -11.55
N ASN A 272 -5.67 3.53 -10.50
CA ASN A 272 -5.06 4.87 -10.52
C ASN A 272 -3.54 4.83 -10.24
N ARG A 273 -2.94 3.65 -10.10
CA ARG A 273 -1.55 3.43 -9.67
C ARG A 273 -1.26 3.81 -8.22
N GLU A 274 -2.27 4.05 -7.41
CA GLU A 274 -2.09 4.33 -5.99
C GLU A 274 -1.82 3.04 -5.21
N ILE A 275 -0.90 3.09 -4.27
CA ILE A 275 -0.75 2.04 -3.26
C ILE A 275 -1.92 2.09 -2.27
N LEU A 276 -2.28 0.94 -1.72
CA LEU A 276 -3.39 0.82 -0.78
C LEU A 276 -2.98 1.30 0.62
N PRO A 277 -3.93 1.87 1.40
CA PRO A 277 -3.69 2.20 2.81
C PRO A 277 -3.72 0.97 3.73
N GLN A 278 -3.26 -0.19 3.23
CA GLN A 278 -3.16 -1.44 3.97
C GLN A 278 -2.06 -1.35 5.04
N SER A 279 -2.36 -1.78 6.26
CA SER A 279 -1.40 -1.71 7.37
C SER A 279 -0.89 -0.27 7.58
N ASP A 280 0.37 -0.04 7.93
CA ASP A 280 0.94 1.30 8.02
C ASP A 280 1.32 1.83 6.64
N SER A 281 0.32 2.13 5.81
CA SER A 281 0.49 2.71 4.47
C SER A 281 -0.44 3.90 4.26
N ASP A 282 0.01 4.84 3.46
CA ASP A 282 -0.80 5.95 2.93
C ASP A 282 -1.23 5.62 1.49
N CYS A 283 -2.22 6.34 0.96
CA CYS A 283 -2.65 6.20 -0.44
C CYS A 283 -1.80 7.16 -1.30
N ILE A 284 -0.79 6.65 -1.99
CA ILE A 284 0.21 7.41 -2.76
C ILE A 284 0.29 6.85 -4.18
N ASP A 285 0.43 7.71 -5.20
CA ASP A 285 0.69 7.30 -6.59
C ASP A 285 2.11 6.72 -6.70
N ALA A 286 2.24 5.48 -7.14
CA ALA A 286 3.50 4.76 -7.35
C ALA A 286 3.96 4.79 -8.82
N GLY A 287 3.46 5.71 -9.61
CA GLY A 287 3.77 5.80 -11.04
C GLY A 287 5.25 5.99 -11.34
N ASP A 288 5.98 6.72 -10.48
CA ASP A 288 7.43 6.91 -10.56
C ASP A 288 8.19 5.59 -10.44
N LEU A 289 7.90 4.80 -9.40
CA LEU A 289 8.52 3.49 -9.21
C LEU A 289 8.17 2.54 -10.36
N LEU A 290 6.92 2.53 -10.83
CA LEU A 290 6.53 1.71 -11.98
C LEU A 290 7.31 2.10 -13.24
N ALA A 291 7.48 3.40 -13.50
CA ALA A 291 8.29 3.91 -14.61
C ALA A 291 9.78 3.57 -14.44
N GLN A 292 10.32 3.71 -13.23
CA GLN A 292 11.68 3.32 -12.90
C GLN A 292 11.92 1.82 -13.17
N GLY A 293 11.01 0.95 -12.71
CA GLY A 293 11.08 -0.49 -12.96
C GLY A 293 11.02 -0.83 -14.44
N ALA A 294 10.13 -0.17 -15.21
CA ALA A 294 10.02 -0.34 -16.65
C ALA A 294 11.33 0.02 -17.36
N LEU A 295 11.96 1.15 -16.99
CA LEU A 295 13.21 1.62 -17.58
C LEU A 295 14.42 0.77 -17.15
N LEU A 296 14.46 0.31 -15.91
CA LEU A 296 15.55 -0.54 -15.41
C LEU A 296 15.56 -1.91 -16.09
N PHE A 297 14.40 -2.53 -16.29
CA PHE A 297 14.30 -3.92 -16.74
C PHE A 297 13.79 -4.09 -18.16
N ALA A 298 13.39 -3.02 -18.84
CA ALA A 298 12.71 -3.05 -20.13
C ALA A 298 11.53 -4.06 -20.15
N ASP A 299 10.82 -4.16 -19.03
CA ASP A 299 9.75 -5.13 -18.81
C ASP A 299 8.42 -4.63 -19.41
N PRO A 300 7.81 -5.38 -20.36
CA PRO A 300 6.56 -4.97 -21.00
C PRO A 300 5.36 -4.86 -20.05
N GLU A 301 5.33 -5.60 -18.95
CA GLU A 301 4.24 -5.54 -17.98
C GLU A 301 4.38 -4.32 -17.08
N LEU A 302 5.61 -3.99 -16.66
CA LEU A 302 5.90 -2.76 -15.95
C LEU A 302 5.67 -1.54 -16.83
N ALA A 303 6.07 -1.58 -18.11
CA ALA A 303 5.81 -0.51 -19.06
C ALA A 303 4.31 -0.26 -19.28
N ALA A 304 3.50 -1.32 -19.27
CA ALA A 304 2.05 -1.19 -19.31
C ALA A 304 1.47 -0.63 -18.00
N ALA A 305 2.00 -1.01 -16.84
CA ALA A 305 1.58 -0.47 -15.54
C ALA A 305 1.95 1.00 -15.37
N ALA A 306 3.10 1.42 -15.91
CA ALA A 306 3.59 2.79 -15.91
C ALA A 306 3.00 3.68 -17.01
N GLU A 307 2.02 3.19 -17.78
CA GLU A 307 1.48 3.97 -18.91
C GLU A 307 0.89 5.30 -18.45
N GLY A 308 1.37 6.39 -19.04
CA GLY A 308 0.99 7.76 -18.64
C GLY A 308 1.62 8.24 -17.32
N ALA A 309 2.37 7.39 -16.60
CA ALA A 309 3.12 7.80 -15.43
C ALA A 309 4.47 8.42 -15.87
N LEU A 310 4.59 9.72 -15.73
CA LEU A 310 5.87 10.42 -15.78
C LEU A 310 5.86 11.43 -14.67
N CYS A 311 6.86 11.34 -13.82
CA CYS A 311 7.04 12.26 -12.73
C CYS A 311 8.44 12.87 -12.73
N GLU A 312 8.64 13.79 -11.86
CA GLU A 312 9.87 14.53 -11.68
C GLU A 312 11.04 13.58 -11.38
N GLU A 313 10.84 12.62 -10.48
CA GLU A 313 11.84 11.65 -10.04
C GLU A 313 12.37 10.83 -11.23
N THR A 314 11.48 10.35 -12.09
CA THR A 314 11.86 9.59 -13.29
C THR A 314 12.76 10.40 -14.21
N LEU A 315 12.49 11.70 -14.36
CA LEU A 315 13.33 12.60 -15.19
C LEU A 315 14.68 12.87 -14.52
N TRP A 316 14.72 13.11 -13.21
CA TRP A 316 15.99 13.27 -12.49
C TRP A 316 16.86 12.02 -12.56
N ASP A 317 16.25 10.83 -12.47
CA ASP A 317 16.98 9.56 -12.46
C ASP A 317 17.41 9.09 -13.86
N PHE A 318 16.59 9.28 -14.90
CA PHE A 318 16.85 8.70 -16.23
C PHE A 318 17.17 9.72 -17.32
N GLY A 319 17.14 11.01 -16.98
CA GLY A 319 17.47 12.12 -17.88
C GLY A 319 16.28 12.69 -18.64
N ALA A 320 16.52 13.77 -19.36
CA ALA A 320 15.49 14.53 -20.10
C ALA A 320 14.74 13.68 -21.15
N ASP A 321 15.34 12.63 -21.66
CA ASP A 321 14.74 11.70 -22.63
C ASP A 321 13.99 10.51 -22.01
N ALA A 322 13.80 10.49 -20.68
CA ALA A 322 13.15 9.39 -19.96
C ALA A 322 11.74 9.07 -20.52
N ARG A 323 10.95 10.10 -20.85
CA ARG A 323 9.63 9.93 -21.50
C ARG A 323 9.76 9.16 -22.82
N THR A 324 10.65 9.57 -23.69
CA THR A 324 10.86 8.93 -25.00
C THR A 324 11.28 7.48 -24.83
N LYS A 325 12.18 7.21 -23.87
CA LYS A 325 12.60 5.84 -23.54
C LYS A 325 11.44 4.98 -23.04
N LEU A 326 10.63 5.51 -22.12
CA LEU A 326 9.47 4.80 -21.53
C LEU A 326 8.40 4.51 -22.59
N ASP A 327 8.08 5.50 -23.45
CA ASP A 327 7.07 5.36 -24.49
C ASP A 327 7.50 4.38 -25.59
N ALA A 328 8.80 4.19 -25.82
CA ALA A 328 9.35 3.23 -26.78
C ALA A 328 9.30 1.78 -26.29
N LEU A 329 9.07 1.53 -25.01
CA LEU A 329 8.99 0.16 -24.49
C LEU A 329 7.73 -0.54 -24.98
N PRO A 330 7.82 -1.84 -25.36
CA PRO A 330 6.63 -2.62 -25.64
C PRO A 330 5.76 -2.75 -24.38
N LYS A 331 4.44 -2.77 -24.56
CA LYS A 331 3.48 -2.87 -23.46
C LYS A 331 2.68 -4.16 -23.57
N ARG A 332 2.51 -4.86 -22.46
CA ARG A 332 1.72 -6.09 -22.39
C ARG A 332 0.97 -6.16 -21.06
N ARG A 333 -0.33 -6.43 -21.09
CA ARG A 333 -1.14 -6.72 -19.90
C ARG A 333 -1.35 -8.23 -19.80
N PRO A 334 -1.41 -8.82 -18.59
CA PRO A 334 -1.85 -10.19 -18.40
C PRO A 334 -3.24 -10.42 -18.97
N ALA A 335 -3.46 -11.57 -19.62
CA ALA A 335 -4.74 -11.91 -20.26
C ALA A 335 -5.89 -12.07 -19.23
N ILE A 336 -5.56 -12.59 -18.05
CA ILE A 336 -6.48 -12.62 -16.90
C ILE A 336 -6.05 -11.46 -15.99
N PRO A 337 -6.92 -10.41 -15.82
CA PRO A 337 -6.54 -9.24 -15.04
C PRO A 337 -6.37 -9.52 -13.55
N SER A 338 -7.15 -10.46 -13.00
CA SER A 338 -7.09 -10.84 -11.58
C SER A 338 -5.81 -11.62 -11.29
N GLN A 339 -5.14 -11.28 -10.21
CA GLN A 339 -3.83 -11.81 -9.82
C GLN A 339 -3.81 -12.17 -8.34
N ALA A 340 -2.93 -13.09 -7.96
CA ALA A 340 -2.72 -13.50 -6.57
C ALA A 340 -1.24 -13.40 -6.21
N LEU A 341 -0.97 -12.81 -5.07
CA LEU A 341 0.30 -12.85 -4.36
C LEU A 341 0.11 -13.79 -3.16
N ASP A 342 0.16 -15.10 -3.44
CA ASP A 342 -0.31 -16.14 -2.50
C ASP A 342 0.53 -16.23 -1.22
N VAL A 343 1.82 -15.90 -1.29
CA VAL A 343 2.72 -16.03 -0.13
C VAL A 343 2.51 -14.88 0.85
N SER A 344 2.29 -13.69 0.33
CA SER A 344 1.97 -12.51 1.13
C SER A 344 0.48 -12.44 1.52
N GLY A 345 -0.38 -13.17 0.80
CA GLY A 345 -1.82 -13.19 1.04
C GLY A 345 -2.56 -11.96 0.51
N ASN A 346 -2.08 -11.37 -0.59
CA ASN A 346 -2.71 -10.25 -1.26
C ASN A 346 -3.35 -10.73 -2.58
N TYR A 347 -4.66 -10.50 -2.72
CA TYR A 347 -5.45 -11.00 -3.85
C TYR A 347 -6.16 -9.85 -4.54
N MET A 348 -5.86 -9.63 -5.82
CA MET A 348 -6.41 -8.57 -6.63
C MET A 348 -7.36 -9.16 -7.68
N LEU A 349 -8.67 -8.90 -7.53
CA LEU A 349 -9.69 -9.23 -8.51
C LEU A 349 -9.94 -7.99 -9.37
N ARG A 350 -9.93 -8.16 -10.70
CA ARG A 350 -10.05 -7.04 -11.62
C ARG A 350 -11.02 -7.36 -12.77
N SER A 351 -11.79 -6.36 -13.20
CA SER A 351 -12.53 -6.45 -14.47
C SER A 351 -11.66 -6.15 -15.69
N GLY A 352 -10.65 -5.32 -15.50
CA GLY A 352 -9.67 -4.91 -16.49
C GLY A 352 -8.52 -4.14 -15.85
N TRP A 353 -7.81 -3.34 -16.66
CA TRP A 353 -6.61 -2.61 -16.24
C TRP A 353 -6.74 -1.08 -16.33
N ASP A 354 -7.87 -0.58 -16.83
CA ASP A 354 -8.09 0.84 -17.01
C ASP A 354 -8.61 1.49 -15.71
N THR A 355 -8.45 2.80 -15.59
CA THR A 355 -8.89 3.57 -14.42
C THR A 355 -10.39 3.38 -14.11
N ASN A 356 -11.21 3.16 -15.14
CA ASN A 356 -12.64 2.95 -14.97
C ASN A 356 -13.02 1.51 -14.62
N ASP A 357 -12.08 0.58 -14.64
CA ASP A 357 -12.35 -0.80 -14.28
C ASP A 357 -12.52 -0.99 -12.77
N THR A 358 -13.19 -2.07 -12.42
CA THR A 358 -13.34 -2.49 -11.03
C THR A 358 -12.07 -3.16 -10.54
N TYR A 359 -11.65 -2.77 -9.35
CA TYR A 359 -10.57 -3.38 -8.59
C TYR A 359 -11.06 -3.78 -7.21
N VAL A 360 -10.80 -5.01 -6.84
CA VAL A 360 -11.13 -5.56 -5.52
C VAL A 360 -9.85 -6.16 -4.94
N HIS A 361 -9.46 -5.72 -3.77
CA HIS A 361 -8.33 -6.28 -3.04
C HIS A 361 -8.83 -6.99 -1.78
N LEU A 362 -8.34 -8.19 -1.53
CA LEU A 362 -8.53 -8.89 -0.26
C LEU A 362 -7.18 -9.22 0.35
N HIS A 363 -7.00 -8.85 1.62
CA HIS A 363 -5.84 -9.24 2.42
C HIS A 363 -6.14 -10.40 3.34
N CYS A 364 -5.36 -11.46 3.25
CA CYS A 364 -5.36 -12.61 4.18
C CYS A 364 -3.97 -13.21 4.28
N GLY A 365 -3.02 -12.41 4.76
CA GLY A 365 -1.61 -12.75 4.88
C GLY A 365 -1.10 -12.78 6.32
N SER A 366 0.22 -12.80 6.47
CA SER A 366 0.87 -12.59 7.76
C SER A 366 0.67 -11.15 8.23
N LEU A 367 0.71 -10.92 9.53
CA LEU A 367 0.47 -9.59 10.10
C LEU A 367 1.48 -8.52 9.63
N GLY A 368 2.75 -8.88 9.32
CA GLY A 368 3.74 -7.89 8.90
C GLY A 368 4.49 -7.17 10.03
N GLY A 369 4.56 -7.77 11.20
CA GLY A 369 5.33 -7.22 12.32
C GLY A 369 4.72 -5.97 12.93
N GLY A 370 5.56 -5.00 13.31
CA GLY A 370 5.12 -3.77 13.98
C GLY A 370 4.25 -2.86 13.10
N HIS A 371 4.41 -2.90 11.79
CA HIS A 371 3.62 -2.12 10.84
C HIS A 371 2.26 -2.73 10.52
N GLY A 372 2.06 -4.03 10.75
CA GLY A 372 0.82 -4.73 10.42
C GLY A 372 -0.37 -4.31 11.28
N HIS A 373 -1.57 -4.46 10.74
CA HIS A 373 -2.85 -4.26 11.41
C HIS A 373 -3.61 -5.58 11.58
N ALA A 374 -4.67 -5.59 12.40
CA ALA A 374 -5.57 -6.72 12.50
C ALA A 374 -6.61 -6.67 11.37
N ASP A 375 -6.15 -6.88 10.14
CA ASP A 375 -6.86 -6.65 8.88
C ASP A 375 -7.11 -7.94 8.07
N LEU A 376 -6.98 -9.13 8.68
CA LEU A 376 -7.30 -10.37 7.99
C LEU A 376 -8.72 -10.35 7.43
N LEU A 377 -8.87 -10.80 6.19
CA LEU A 377 -10.11 -10.79 5.42
C LEU A 377 -10.61 -9.38 5.07
N HIS A 378 -9.78 -8.36 5.21
CA HIS A 378 -10.11 -7.00 4.77
C HIS A 378 -10.37 -6.95 3.26
N LEU A 379 -11.28 -6.07 2.86
CA LEU A 379 -11.73 -5.90 1.48
C LEU A 379 -11.71 -4.43 1.07
N ASP A 380 -10.86 -4.06 0.11
CA ASP A 380 -10.95 -2.80 -0.61
C ASP A 380 -11.70 -2.98 -1.92
N VAL A 381 -12.48 -1.99 -2.33
CA VAL A 381 -13.19 -1.98 -3.62
C VAL A 381 -13.05 -0.60 -4.27
N TRP A 382 -12.53 -0.59 -5.49
CA TRP A 382 -12.44 0.59 -6.32
C TRP A 382 -13.26 0.41 -7.58
N HIS A 383 -13.95 1.47 -8.02
CA HIS A 383 -14.76 1.46 -9.23
C HIS A 383 -14.76 2.84 -9.87
N HIS A 384 -14.52 2.93 -11.18
CA HIS A 384 -14.39 4.20 -11.90
C HIS A 384 -13.38 5.17 -11.26
N GLY A 385 -12.24 4.64 -10.81
CA GLY A 385 -11.16 5.44 -10.21
C GLY A 385 -11.46 5.97 -8.80
N GLU A 386 -12.54 5.53 -8.15
CA GLU A 386 -12.95 5.98 -6.82
C GLU A 386 -13.06 4.81 -5.85
N ALA A 387 -12.60 5.00 -4.61
CA ALA A 387 -12.72 4.02 -3.55
C ALA A 387 -14.17 3.92 -3.08
N VAL A 388 -14.81 2.76 -3.26
CA VAL A 388 -16.15 2.44 -2.78
C VAL A 388 -16.10 1.89 -1.36
N LEU A 389 -15.26 0.87 -1.13
CA LEU A 389 -14.88 0.40 0.20
C LEU A 389 -13.38 0.63 0.34
N ALA A 390 -12.97 1.24 1.45
CA ALA A 390 -11.58 1.61 1.69
C ALA A 390 -11.17 1.28 3.12
N ASP A 391 -9.87 1.03 3.33
CA ASP A 391 -9.28 0.95 4.66
C ASP A 391 -9.35 2.30 5.38
N ALA A 392 -9.40 2.27 6.71
CA ALA A 392 -9.34 3.50 7.51
C ALA A 392 -7.93 4.13 7.52
N GLY A 393 -6.89 3.39 7.14
CA GLY A 393 -5.50 3.87 7.11
C GLY A 393 -4.79 3.77 8.46
N ARG A 394 -3.70 4.54 8.65
CA ARG A 394 -2.79 4.42 9.82
C ARG A 394 -2.82 5.59 10.81
N TYR A 395 -3.16 6.76 10.38
CA TYR A 395 -3.25 8.05 11.06
C TYR A 395 -1.99 8.49 11.81
N THR A 396 -1.51 7.74 12.84
CA THR A 396 -0.43 8.21 13.73
C THR A 396 0.38 7.06 14.32
N TYR A 397 1.64 7.33 14.67
CA TYR A 397 2.50 6.44 15.46
C TYR A 397 2.55 6.81 16.94
N VAL A 398 1.92 7.92 17.32
CA VAL A 398 1.82 8.30 18.73
C VAL A 398 0.95 7.28 19.47
N GLU A 399 1.52 6.65 20.52
CA GLU A 399 0.81 5.65 21.32
C GLU A 399 -0.46 6.23 21.94
N GLY A 400 -1.56 5.51 21.83
CA GLY A 400 -2.84 5.95 22.39
C GLY A 400 -4.04 5.21 21.78
N ALA A 401 -5.23 5.65 22.20
CA ALA A 401 -6.49 5.03 21.81
C ALA A 401 -6.76 5.12 20.29
N GLU A 402 -6.34 6.21 19.63
CA GLU A 402 -6.48 6.38 18.20
C GLU A 402 -5.61 5.38 17.44
N ARG A 403 -4.32 5.26 17.81
CA ARG A 403 -3.44 4.25 17.21
C ARG A 403 -3.98 2.83 17.40
N ALA A 404 -4.43 2.48 18.61
CA ALA A 404 -5.01 1.18 18.89
C ALA A 404 -6.26 0.91 18.03
N TRP A 405 -7.11 1.92 17.82
CA TRP A 405 -8.32 1.78 17.00
C TRP A 405 -7.98 1.55 15.52
N PHE A 406 -7.08 2.34 14.93
CA PHE A 406 -6.68 2.19 13.52
C PHE A 406 -6.04 0.82 13.23
N LYS A 407 -5.46 0.17 14.24
CA LYS A 407 -4.90 -1.18 14.13
C LYS A 407 -5.89 -2.30 14.46
N SER A 408 -7.10 -1.99 14.91
CA SER A 408 -8.10 -3.00 15.31
C SER A 408 -8.96 -3.46 14.12
N PRO A 409 -9.60 -4.65 14.18
CA PRO A 409 -10.51 -5.11 13.13
C PRO A 409 -11.65 -4.15 12.83
N ALA A 410 -12.06 -3.32 13.79
CA ALA A 410 -13.14 -2.35 13.62
C ALA A 410 -12.79 -1.18 12.67
N ALA A 411 -11.51 -1.00 12.33
CA ALA A 411 -11.04 -0.01 11.35
C ALA A 411 -10.96 -0.56 9.92
N HIS A 412 -11.32 -1.83 9.70
CA HIS A 412 -11.13 -2.53 8.44
C HIS A 412 -12.43 -3.11 7.91
N ASN A 413 -12.53 -3.36 6.60
CA ASN A 413 -13.68 -4.02 5.96
C ASN A 413 -13.65 -5.53 6.19
N THR A 414 -13.74 -5.95 7.44
CA THR A 414 -13.70 -7.34 7.89
C THR A 414 -14.85 -7.63 8.88
N PHE A 415 -14.77 -8.71 9.62
CA PHE A 415 -15.73 -9.02 10.67
C PHE A 415 -15.04 -9.55 11.92
N ARG A 416 -15.68 -9.43 13.07
CA ARG A 416 -15.23 -9.98 14.35
C ARG A 416 -16.31 -10.81 15.02
N VAL A 417 -15.89 -11.67 15.94
CA VAL A 417 -16.77 -12.56 16.70
C VAL A 417 -16.74 -12.19 18.17
N ASP A 418 -17.93 -12.12 18.79
CA ASP A 418 -18.14 -11.83 20.23
C ASP A 418 -17.43 -10.54 20.69
N GLU A 419 -17.44 -9.51 19.82
CA GLU A 419 -16.80 -8.22 20.08
C GLU A 419 -15.29 -8.34 20.44
N THR A 420 -14.67 -9.46 20.06
CA THR A 420 -13.27 -9.76 20.35
C THR A 420 -12.42 -9.60 19.10
N ASP A 421 -11.30 -8.91 19.21
CA ASP A 421 -10.33 -8.77 18.13
C ASP A 421 -9.56 -10.08 17.93
N PHE A 422 -9.43 -10.52 16.68
CA PHE A 422 -8.74 -11.77 16.33
C PHE A 422 -7.21 -11.68 16.44
N SER A 423 -6.63 -10.47 16.45
CA SER A 423 -5.25 -10.18 16.85
C SER A 423 -5.31 -9.12 17.94
N ARG A 424 -4.54 -9.27 19.00
CA ARG A 424 -4.64 -8.40 20.17
C ARG A 424 -3.49 -7.40 20.23
N TYR A 425 -3.81 -6.14 20.05
CA TYR A 425 -2.90 -5.00 20.17
C TYR A 425 -2.28 -4.92 21.57
N ARG A 426 -1.01 -4.52 21.66
CA ARG A 426 -0.31 -4.26 22.92
C ARG A 426 0.28 -2.85 22.99
N ALA A 427 0.96 -2.43 21.92
CA ALA A 427 1.54 -1.11 21.78
C ALA A 427 1.75 -0.81 20.28
N THR A 428 2.11 0.42 19.94
CA THR A 428 2.29 0.88 18.55
C THR A 428 3.06 -0.11 17.68
N TRP A 429 4.09 -0.76 18.24
CA TRP A 429 4.97 -1.69 17.53
C TRP A 429 4.87 -3.14 18.02
N GLU A 430 3.97 -3.44 18.93
CA GLU A 430 3.87 -4.73 19.60
C GLU A 430 2.46 -5.33 19.58
N TRP A 431 2.39 -6.63 19.36
CA TRP A 431 1.19 -7.43 19.42
C TRP A 431 1.28 -8.45 20.57
N ALA A 432 0.22 -8.59 21.33
CA ALA A 432 0.13 -9.62 22.39
C ALA A 432 -0.25 -10.98 21.81
N GLU A 433 -1.11 -11.00 20.81
CA GLU A 433 -1.53 -12.19 20.07
C GLU A 433 -1.72 -11.85 18.60
N ILE A 434 -1.34 -12.77 17.72
CA ILE A 434 -1.42 -12.61 16.27
C ILE A 434 -2.25 -13.75 15.68
N ALA A 435 -3.28 -13.42 14.93
CA ALA A 435 -4.03 -14.38 14.15
C ALA A 435 -3.22 -14.91 12.96
N HIS A 436 -3.42 -16.17 12.62
CA HIS A 436 -2.76 -16.79 11.47
C HIS A 436 -3.76 -17.07 10.36
N PRO A 437 -3.42 -16.73 9.09
CA PRO A 437 -4.27 -17.03 7.95
C PRO A 437 -4.30 -18.54 7.68
N LEU A 438 -5.40 -18.97 7.09
CA LEU A 438 -5.53 -20.28 6.46
C LEU A 438 -5.18 -20.21 4.98
N PRO A 439 -4.81 -21.33 4.34
CA PRO A 439 -4.55 -21.35 2.91
C PRO A 439 -5.76 -20.87 2.09
N THR A 440 -5.55 -19.84 1.29
CA THR A 440 -6.56 -19.26 0.41
C THR A 440 -6.78 -20.13 -0.83
N LYS A 441 -8.00 -20.10 -1.37
CA LYS A 441 -8.37 -20.76 -2.63
C LYS A 441 -8.88 -19.71 -3.60
N THR A 442 -8.30 -19.71 -4.79
CA THR A 442 -8.65 -18.79 -5.86
C THR A 442 -9.04 -19.54 -7.13
N ARG A 443 -9.95 -18.96 -7.92
CA ARG A 443 -10.21 -19.35 -9.29
C ARG A 443 -10.58 -18.09 -10.09
N PHE A 444 -9.73 -17.74 -11.04
CA PHE A 444 -9.94 -16.55 -11.87
C PHE A 444 -10.35 -16.96 -13.28
N THR A 445 -11.42 -16.35 -13.78
CA THR A 445 -11.94 -16.58 -15.14
C THR A 445 -12.25 -15.25 -15.82
N PRO A 446 -12.47 -15.23 -17.14
CA PRO A 446 -12.89 -14.00 -17.82
C PRO A 446 -14.22 -13.43 -17.33
N GLN A 447 -15.16 -14.27 -16.87
CA GLN A 447 -16.50 -13.86 -16.49
C GLN A 447 -16.69 -13.64 -14.99
N ALA A 448 -16.04 -14.48 -14.16
CA ALA A 448 -16.19 -14.41 -12.72
C ALA A 448 -14.97 -14.96 -12.01
N ASP A 449 -14.69 -14.42 -10.85
CA ASP A 449 -13.61 -14.86 -9.96
C ASP A 449 -14.18 -15.37 -8.64
N LEU A 450 -13.53 -16.38 -8.07
CA LEU A 450 -13.77 -16.89 -6.74
C LEU A 450 -12.51 -16.72 -5.89
N LEU A 451 -12.69 -16.24 -4.67
CA LEU A 451 -11.68 -16.20 -3.63
C LEU A 451 -12.30 -16.68 -2.32
N ARG A 452 -11.63 -17.61 -1.61
CA ARG A 452 -12.01 -18.06 -0.27
C ARG A 452 -10.79 -18.04 0.62
N ALA A 453 -10.86 -17.25 1.67
CA ALA A 453 -9.82 -17.04 2.66
C ALA A 453 -10.38 -17.28 4.07
N GLY A 454 -9.51 -17.50 5.05
CA GLY A 454 -9.92 -17.70 6.44
C GLY A 454 -8.76 -17.52 7.40
N HIS A 455 -9.06 -17.51 8.71
CA HIS A 455 -8.05 -17.38 9.74
C HIS A 455 -8.38 -18.15 11.02
N LEU A 456 -7.36 -18.36 11.87
CA LEU A 456 -7.41 -19.06 13.13
C LEU A 456 -7.41 -18.14 14.36
N GLY A 457 -7.75 -16.85 14.20
CA GLY A 457 -7.70 -15.87 15.28
C GLY A 457 -8.62 -16.17 16.47
N TYR A 458 -9.59 -17.05 16.28
CA TYR A 458 -10.51 -17.51 17.33
C TYR A 458 -10.35 -19.01 17.65
N ALA A 459 -9.22 -19.62 17.31
CA ALA A 459 -8.98 -21.04 17.52
C ALA A 459 -9.04 -21.46 19.01
N ALA A 460 -8.69 -20.56 19.93
CA ALA A 460 -8.83 -20.81 21.38
C ALA A 460 -10.28 -21.00 21.81
N GLN A 461 -11.26 -20.43 21.09
CA GLN A 461 -12.71 -20.64 21.30
C GLN A 461 -13.25 -21.78 20.43
N GLY A 462 -12.41 -22.47 19.67
CA GLY A 462 -12.81 -23.52 18.74
C GLY A 462 -13.48 -22.98 17.46
N ILE A 463 -13.31 -21.68 17.15
CA ILE A 463 -13.96 -21.03 16.01
C ILE A 463 -12.97 -20.85 14.87
N THR A 464 -13.43 -21.17 13.64
CA THR A 464 -12.76 -20.81 12.39
C THR A 464 -13.59 -19.74 11.68
N ALA A 465 -12.94 -18.67 11.21
CA ALA A 465 -13.54 -17.58 10.48
C ALA A 465 -13.11 -17.62 9.00
N GLU A 466 -14.06 -17.48 8.08
CA GLU A 466 -13.81 -17.51 6.63
C GLU A 466 -14.61 -16.43 5.91
N ARG A 467 -14.03 -15.87 4.83
CA ARG A 467 -14.72 -15.03 3.85
C ARG A 467 -14.58 -15.65 2.47
N GLU A 468 -15.69 -15.74 1.75
CA GLU A 468 -15.74 -16.16 0.35
C GLU A 468 -16.29 -15.01 -0.49
N ILE A 469 -15.55 -14.65 -1.54
CA ILE A 469 -15.92 -13.58 -2.48
C ILE A 469 -16.11 -14.18 -3.86
N VAL A 470 -17.23 -13.85 -4.47
CA VAL A 470 -17.52 -14.10 -5.90
C VAL A 470 -17.61 -12.73 -6.58
N PHE A 471 -16.67 -12.44 -7.46
CA PHE A 471 -16.70 -11.23 -8.28
C PHE A 471 -17.18 -11.58 -9.69
N ILE A 472 -18.38 -11.19 -10.03
CA ILE A 472 -18.98 -11.35 -11.37
C ILE A 472 -18.70 -10.06 -12.12
N LYS A 473 -17.84 -10.18 -13.13
CA LYS A 473 -17.34 -9.05 -13.88
C LYS A 473 -18.42 -8.42 -14.77
N PRO A 474 -18.43 -7.10 -14.91
CA PRO A 474 -17.39 -6.17 -14.43
C PRO A 474 -17.65 -5.55 -13.05
N ASP A 475 -18.84 -5.69 -12.43
CA ASP A 475 -19.29 -4.74 -11.41
C ASP A 475 -20.19 -5.32 -10.31
N LEU A 476 -20.20 -6.63 -10.13
CA LEU A 476 -21.04 -7.29 -9.13
C LEU A 476 -20.20 -8.16 -8.19
N LEU A 477 -20.23 -7.84 -6.89
CA LEU A 477 -19.51 -8.57 -5.85
C LEU A 477 -20.50 -9.22 -4.89
N ILE A 478 -20.27 -10.50 -4.57
CA ILE A 478 -21.02 -11.22 -3.56
C ILE A 478 -20.04 -11.74 -2.53
N GLY A 479 -20.27 -11.39 -1.26
CA GLY A 479 -19.47 -11.85 -0.14
C GLY A 479 -20.26 -12.74 0.80
N VAL A 480 -19.62 -13.76 1.33
CA VAL A 480 -20.17 -14.63 2.36
C VAL A 480 -19.16 -14.81 3.47
N ASP A 481 -19.45 -14.24 4.63
CA ASP A 481 -18.69 -14.44 5.86
C ASP A 481 -19.24 -15.64 6.63
N ARG A 482 -18.38 -16.55 7.04
CA ARG A 482 -18.74 -17.77 7.78
C ARG A 482 -17.97 -17.88 9.07
N ILE A 483 -18.68 -18.35 10.10
CA ILE A 483 -18.04 -18.90 11.27
C ILE A 483 -18.42 -20.37 11.43
N PHE A 484 -17.45 -21.17 11.83
CA PHE A 484 -17.62 -22.57 12.23
C PHE A 484 -17.21 -22.68 13.68
N ALA A 485 -18.17 -22.93 14.56
CA ALA A 485 -17.99 -22.99 16.01
C ALA A 485 -18.49 -24.33 16.58
N PRO A 486 -18.15 -24.70 17.82
CA PRO A 486 -18.63 -25.91 18.47
C PRO A 486 -20.16 -25.96 18.54
N GLU A 487 -20.73 -27.16 18.41
CA GLU A 487 -22.19 -27.37 18.52
C GLU A 487 -22.73 -26.89 19.88
N GLY A 488 -23.90 -26.27 19.85
CA GLY A 488 -24.58 -25.74 21.02
C GLY A 488 -24.09 -24.39 21.54
N THR A 489 -23.04 -23.82 20.94
CA THR A 489 -22.58 -22.47 21.27
C THR A 489 -23.43 -21.39 20.56
N ARG A 490 -23.40 -20.18 21.11
CA ARG A 490 -24.01 -18.98 20.50
C ARG A 490 -22.99 -17.87 20.43
N HIS A 491 -22.96 -17.20 19.31
CA HIS A 491 -21.99 -16.15 19.04
C HIS A 491 -22.67 -14.90 18.45
N SER A 492 -22.05 -13.75 18.63
CA SER A 492 -22.36 -12.54 17.85
C SER A 492 -21.28 -12.33 16.79
N VAL A 493 -21.70 -12.00 15.58
CA VAL A 493 -20.80 -11.63 14.47
C VAL A 493 -21.11 -10.20 14.08
N GLU A 494 -20.08 -9.40 13.95
CA GLU A 494 -20.19 -8.00 13.57
C GLU A 494 -19.32 -7.74 12.34
N GLN A 495 -19.97 -7.33 11.22
CA GLN A 495 -19.32 -6.96 9.95
C GLN A 495 -19.17 -5.45 9.88
N PHE A 496 -18.02 -4.99 9.34
CA PHE A 496 -17.74 -3.58 9.12
C PHE A 496 -17.56 -3.30 7.63
N PHE A 497 -18.20 -2.20 7.17
CA PHE A 497 -18.06 -1.69 5.82
C PHE A 497 -17.74 -0.20 5.88
N HIS A 498 -16.48 0.13 5.67
CA HIS A 498 -15.97 1.50 5.58
C HIS A 498 -16.07 1.96 4.15
N PHE A 499 -16.97 2.90 3.89
CA PHE A 499 -17.12 3.47 2.56
C PHE A 499 -16.13 4.61 2.33
N GLY A 500 -15.74 4.79 1.09
CA GLY A 500 -14.98 5.95 0.67
C GLY A 500 -15.72 7.26 0.92
N ASN A 501 -15.07 8.37 0.59
CA ASN A 501 -15.66 9.70 0.79
C ASN A 501 -16.93 9.86 -0.05
N GLY A 502 -18.07 10.00 0.60
CA GLY A 502 -19.39 10.06 -0.05
C GLY A 502 -20.53 10.14 0.94
N THR A 503 -21.74 9.89 0.49
CA THR A 503 -22.95 9.85 1.32
C THR A 503 -23.56 8.46 1.31
N LEU A 504 -24.23 8.09 2.41
CA LEU A 504 -24.99 6.84 2.52
C LEU A 504 -26.48 7.14 2.72
N GLU A 505 -27.31 6.53 1.87
CA GLU A 505 -28.75 6.51 2.03
C GLU A 505 -29.23 5.06 2.23
N GLN A 506 -30.08 4.85 3.24
CA GLN A 506 -30.62 3.52 3.55
C GLN A 506 -31.98 3.33 2.89
N ASP A 507 -32.16 2.17 2.25
CA ASP A 507 -33.44 1.71 1.71
C ASP A 507 -33.67 0.23 2.08
N GLY A 508 -34.55 0.00 3.04
CA GLY A 508 -34.82 -1.34 3.56
C GLY A 508 -33.57 -2.07 4.06
N ALA A 509 -33.27 -3.22 3.47
CA ALA A 509 -32.09 -4.04 3.75
C ALA A 509 -30.92 -3.70 2.79
N SER A 510 -30.82 -2.46 2.35
CA SER A 510 -29.71 -1.99 1.53
C SER A 510 -29.31 -0.55 1.92
N VAL A 511 -28.09 -0.18 1.54
CA VAL A 511 -27.62 1.20 1.53
C VAL A 511 -27.10 1.54 0.16
N LEU A 512 -27.41 2.75 -0.29
CA LEU A 512 -26.83 3.36 -1.48
C LEU A 512 -25.71 4.32 -1.03
N TRP A 513 -24.49 4.04 -1.45
CA TRP A 513 -23.38 4.96 -1.34
C TRP A 513 -23.29 5.78 -2.63
N GLN A 514 -23.11 7.10 -2.48
CA GLN A 514 -22.91 8.01 -3.59
C GLN A 514 -21.57 8.73 -3.41
N GLY A 515 -20.63 8.42 -4.28
CA GLY A 515 -19.34 9.11 -4.44
C GLY A 515 -19.42 10.27 -5.43
N LYS A 516 -18.27 10.76 -5.86
CA LYS A 516 -18.17 11.86 -6.84
C LYS A 516 -18.34 11.38 -8.27
N GLN A 517 -17.81 10.22 -8.61
CA GLN A 517 -17.75 9.67 -9.98
C GLN A 517 -18.65 8.44 -10.14
N THR A 518 -18.89 7.71 -9.08
CA THR A 518 -19.64 6.46 -9.11
C THR A 518 -20.57 6.33 -7.91
N CYS A 519 -21.42 5.31 -7.95
CA CYS A 519 -22.26 4.90 -6.82
C CYS A 519 -22.15 3.38 -6.60
N ALA A 520 -22.59 2.92 -5.44
CA ALA A 520 -22.65 1.50 -5.13
C ALA A 520 -23.81 1.21 -4.18
N GLN A 521 -24.49 0.09 -4.40
CA GLN A 521 -25.54 -0.38 -3.51
C GLN A 521 -25.10 -1.66 -2.82
N LEU A 522 -25.08 -1.65 -1.48
CA LEU A 522 -24.81 -2.81 -0.66
C LEU A 522 -26.11 -3.33 -0.07
N HIS A 523 -26.43 -4.60 -0.37
CA HIS A 523 -27.52 -5.35 0.22
C HIS A 523 -26.96 -6.35 1.23
N TRP A 524 -27.56 -6.44 2.42
CA TRP A 524 -27.29 -7.53 3.35
C TRP A 524 -28.45 -8.53 3.34
N LEU A 525 -28.12 -9.81 3.26
CA LEU A 525 -29.07 -10.91 3.13
C LEU A 525 -29.32 -11.62 4.45
N SER A 526 -28.50 -11.36 5.46
CA SER A 526 -28.56 -11.91 6.79
C SER A 526 -28.01 -10.93 7.80
N GLY A 527 -28.46 -11.00 9.03
CA GLY A 527 -28.08 -10.08 10.09
C GLY A 527 -29.06 -8.91 10.26
N GLN A 528 -28.79 -8.10 11.25
CA GLN A 528 -29.56 -6.89 11.56
C GLN A 528 -28.65 -5.67 11.38
N PHE A 529 -29.24 -4.60 10.88
CA PHE A 529 -28.59 -3.31 10.88
C PHE A 529 -28.20 -2.92 12.33
N ALA A 530 -26.92 -2.75 12.58
CA ALA A 530 -26.42 -2.38 13.90
C ALA A 530 -26.23 -0.88 14.03
N ALA A 531 -25.51 -0.26 13.10
CA ALA A 531 -25.24 1.17 13.13
C ALA A 531 -24.82 1.70 11.76
N ARG A 532 -25.18 2.96 11.51
CA ARG A 532 -24.57 3.82 10.49
C ARG A 532 -23.91 4.97 11.19
N SER A 533 -22.62 5.18 10.98
CA SER A 533 -21.85 6.21 11.66
C SER A 533 -20.86 6.85 10.69
N ALA A 534 -20.31 7.98 11.09
CA ALA A 534 -19.15 8.55 10.46
C ALA A 534 -17.96 8.29 11.38
N LEU A 535 -17.06 7.41 10.98
CA LEU A 535 -15.87 7.04 11.74
C LEU A 535 -14.61 7.71 11.18
N PRO A 536 -13.52 7.79 11.95
CA PRO A 536 -12.26 8.31 11.47
C PRO A 536 -11.73 7.48 10.28
N ALA A 537 -11.12 8.17 9.32
CA ALA A 537 -10.28 7.60 8.29
C ALA A 537 -9.08 8.51 8.06
N ALA A 538 -7.95 7.95 7.72
CA ALA A 538 -6.70 8.68 7.52
C ALA A 538 -6.13 8.34 6.14
N PRO A 539 -6.45 9.12 5.10
CA PRO A 539 -5.89 8.90 3.77
C PRO A 539 -4.37 9.12 3.72
N LEU A 540 -3.85 9.90 4.66
CA LEU A 540 -2.43 10.16 4.86
C LEU A 540 -2.13 10.23 6.36
N TYR A 541 -0.89 9.95 6.73
CA TYR A 541 -0.39 10.14 8.10
C TYR A 541 -0.71 11.56 8.61
N ASN A 542 -1.13 11.69 9.86
CA ASN A 542 -1.54 12.94 10.51
C ASN A 542 -2.74 13.69 9.86
N LEU A 543 -3.40 13.12 8.85
CA LEU A 543 -4.59 13.69 8.23
C LEU A 543 -5.81 12.81 8.52
N GLN A 544 -6.72 13.30 9.35
CA GLN A 544 -7.93 12.58 9.70
C GLN A 544 -9.16 13.24 9.05
N ILE A 545 -9.96 12.41 8.41
CA ILE A 545 -11.29 12.76 7.90
C ILE A 545 -12.34 11.86 8.54
N ARG A 546 -13.61 12.08 8.23
CA ARG A 546 -14.69 11.16 8.61
C ARG A 546 -15.36 10.60 7.38
N THR A 547 -15.47 9.28 7.33
CA THR A 547 -16.12 8.56 6.23
C THR A 547 -17.31 7.77 6.73
N PRO A 548 -18.31 7.48 5.87
CA PRO A 548 -19.46 6.67 6.27
C PRO A 548 -19.06 5.23 6.55
N VAL A 549 -19.58 4.67 7.65
CA VAL A 549 -19.36 3.27 8.03
C VAL A 549 -20.70 2.60 8.36
N LEU A 550 -20.90 1.42 7.81
CA LEU A 550 -22.02 0.53 8.12
C LEU A 550 -21.54 -0.63 8.97
N GLY A 551 -22.14 -0.81 10.15
CA GLY A 551 -22.00 -1.99 10.99
C GLY A 551 -23.23 -2.89 10.89
N LEU A 552 -23.01 -4.17 10.66
CA LEU A 552 -24.07 -5.19 10.65
C LEU A 552 -23.78 -6.22 11.76
N LYS A 553 -24.78 -6.51 12.61
CA LYS A 553 -24.64 -7.47 13.70
C LYS A 553 -25.62 -8.61 13.55
N CYS A 554 -25.15 -9.82 13.77
CA CYS A 554 -25.94 -11.03 13.79
C CYS A 554 -25.66 -11.86 15.04
N HIS A 555 -26.72 -12.39 15.66
CA HIS A 555 -26.62 -13.42 16.67
C HIS A 555 -26.88 -14.78 16.02
N THR A 556 -25.99 -15.72 16.26
CA THR A 556 -25.99 -17.00 15.55
C THR A 556 -25.73 -18.16 16.49
N GLY A 557 -26.05 -19.37 16.04
CA GLY A 557 -25.62 -20.61 16.65
C GLY A 557 -24.21 -21.01 16.27
N SER A 558 -23.91 -22.29 16.32
CA SER A 558 -22.57 -22.86 16.11
C SER A 558 -22.00 -22.65 14.70
N THR A 559 -22.85 -22.45 13.70
CA THR A 559 -22.42 -22.15 12.32
C THR A 559 -23.29 -21.04 11.76
N ALA A 560 -22.67 -20.05 11.18
CA ALA A 560 -23.37 -18.94 10.50
C ALA A 560 -22.74 -18.61 9.17
N SER A 561 -23.60 -18.12 8.27
CA SER A 561 -23.21 -17.52 7.00
C SER A 561 -23.91 -16.19 6.88
N LEU A 562 -23.13 -15.11 6.78
CA LEU A 562 -23.62 -13.74 6.58
C LEU A 562 -23.28 -13.33 5.17
N SER A 563 -24.31 -13.14 4.34
CA SER A 563 -24.14 -12.84 2.93
C SER A 563 -24.47 -11.38 2.62
N PHE A 564 -23.69 -10.78 1.73
CA PHE A 564 -23.93 -9.44 1.20
C PHE A 564 -23.72 -9.41 -0.31
N VAL A 565 -24.37 -8.48 -0.98
CA VAL A 565 -24.21 -8.17 -2.41
C VAL A 565 -23.83 -6.71 -2.55
N LEU A 566 -22.75 -6.42 -3.24
CA LEU A 566 -22.33 -5.07 -3.61
C LEU A 566 -22.46 -4.90 -5.12
N CYS A 567 -23.38 -4.05 -5.54
CA CYS A 567 -23.61 -3.67 -6.93
C CYS A 567 -22.94 -2.32 -7.19
N LEU A 568 -21.98 -2.29 -8.11
CA LEU A 568 -21.19 -1.11 -8.43
C LEU A 568 -21.77 -0.37 -9.65
N GLY A 569 -21.69 0.96 -9.65
CA GLY A 569 -22.14 1.80 -10.76
C GLY A 569 -23.67 1.81 -10.99
N GLY A 570 -24.47 1.42 -10.00
CA GLY A 570 -25.92 1.45 -10.12
C GLY A 570 -26.65 0.66 -9.05
N MET A 571 -27.97 0.49 -9.23
CA MET A 571 -28.85 -0.25 -8.32
C MET A 571 -29.23 -1.60 -8.88
N CYS A 572 -29.50 -2.55 -8.00
CA CYS A 572 -30.04 -3.86 -8.32
C CYS A 572 -31.15 -4.27 -7.33
N THR A 573 -31.94 -5.28 -7.68
CA THR A 573 -32.78 -6.00 -6.72
C THR A 573 -32.15 -7.33 -6.40
N VAL A 574 -32.22 -7.74 -5.13
CA VAL A 574 -31.65 -8.98 -4.64
C VAL A 574 -32.70 -9.83 -3.96
N GLU A 575 -32.78 -11.09 -4.33
CA GLU A 575 -33.76 -12.04 -3.82
C GLU A 575 -33.07 -13.34 -3.42
N LEU A 576 -33.38 -13.81 -2.20
CA LEU A 576 -33.02 -15.15 -1.74
C LEU A 576 -33.97 -16.17 -2.33
N LEU A 577 -33.45 -17.22 -2.93
CA LEU A 577 -34.20 -18.26 -3.58
C LEU A 577 -34.12 -19.60 -2.85
N PRO A 578 -35.19 -20.40 -2.81
CA PRO A 578 -35.10 -21.76 -2.33
C PRO A 578 -34.26 -22.62 -3.28
N VAL A 579 -33.45 -23.52 -2.70
CA VAL A 579 -32.67 -24.49 -3.47
C VAL A 579 -33.23 -25.88 -3.26
N THR A 580 -33.39 -26.63 -4.34
CA THR A 580 -33.80 -28.04 -4.29
C THR A 580 -32.68 -28.96 -4.81
N ASP A 581 -32.72 -30.22 -4.42
CA ASP A 581 -31.89 -31.26 -5.07
C ASP A 581 -32.55 -31.71 -6.39
N GLY A 582 -31.88 -32.56 -7.16
CA GLY A 582 -32.37 -33.10 -8.44
C GLY A 582 -33.66 -33.90 -8.35
N ASN A 583 -34.12 -34.26 -7.14
CA ASN A 583 -35.39 -34.93 -6.88
C ASN A 583 -36.49 -33.95 -6.43
N GLY A 584 -36.23 -32.65 -6.44
CA GLY A 584 -37.19 -31.61 -6.01
C GLY A 584 -37.30 -31.44 -4.48
N ARG A 585 -36.43 -32.06 -3.68
CA ARG A 585 -36.44 -31.91 -2.23
C ARG A 585 -35.77 -30.59 -1.86
N LEU A 586 -36.45 -29.78 -1.05
CA LEU A 586 -35.95 -28.51 -0.53
C LEU A 586 -34.73 -28.76 0.38
N LEU A 587 -33.63 -28.04 0.15
CA LEU A 587 -32.43 -28.07 0.95
C LEU A 587 -32.48 -26.98 2.04
N ALA A 588 -31.83 -27.24 3.18
CA ALA A 588 -31.79 -26.28 4.27
C ALA A 588 -30.94 -25.06 3.89
N SER A 589 -31.42 -23.86 4.16
CA SER A 589 -30.78 -22.59 3.77
C SER A 589 -29.43 -22.36 4.48
N ASP A 590 -29.19 -23.00 5.63
CA ASP A 590 -27.92 -23.00 6.32
C ASP A 590 -26.87 -23.95 5.67
N ALA A 591 -27.31 -24.82 4.79
CA ALA A 591 -26.45 -25.72 4.03
C ALA A 591 -26.21 -25.23 2.60
N VAL A 592 -27.24 -24.73 1.93
CA VAL A 592 -27.18 -24.22 0.55
C VAL A 592 -28.06 -22.98 0.42
N GLN A 593 -27.54 -21.95 -0.19
CA GLN A 593 -28.22 -20.68 -0.43
C GLN A 593 -28.13 -20.31 -1.91
N ALA A 594 -29.21 -19.76 -2.49
CA ALA A 594 -29.18 -19.16 -3.80
C ALA A 594 -29.64 -17.70 -3.74
N VAL A 595 -29.00 -16.88 -4.55
CA VAL A 595 -29.28 -15.45 -4.66
C VAL A 595 -29.54 -15.12 -6.12
N ARG A 596 -30.66 -14.47 -6.41
CA ARG A 596 -30.95 -13.85 -7.71
C ARG A 596 -30.72 -12.34 -7.58
N ILE A 597 -29.94 -11.81 -8.50
CA ILE A 597 -29.62 -10.39 -8.58
C ILE A 597 -30.10 -9.91 -9.94
N THR A 598 -31.02 -8.92 -9.94
CA THR A 598 -31.60 -8.38 -11.19
C THR A 598 -31.22 -6.91 -11.33
N ARG A 599 -30.65 -6.57 -12.49
CA ARG A 599 -30.27 -5.21 -12.85
C ARG A 599 -30.57 -4.97 -14.33
N ASN A 600 -31.27 -3.86 -14.65
CA ASN A 600 -31.63 -3.50 -16.02
C ASN A 600 -32.36 -4.62 -16.80
N GLY A 601 -33.19 -5.39 -16.12
CA GLY A 601 -33.95 -6.51 -16.72
C GLY A 601 -33.12 -7.79 -16.98
N GLN A 602 -31.84 -7.82 -16.61
CA GLN A 602 -31.02 -9.02 -16.66
C GLN A 602 -30.81 -9.59 -15.25
N SER A 603 -30.85 -10.91 -15.14
CA SER A 603 -30.67 -11.61 -13.87
C SER A 603 -29.43 -12.48 -13.88
N VAL A 604 -28.78 -12.50 -12.72
CA VAL A 604 -27.68 -13.41 -12.37
C VAL A 604 -28.13 -14.24 -11.18
N THR A 605 -27.96 -15.55 -11.25
CA THR A 605 -28.27 -16.46 -10.15
C THR A 605 -26.99 -17.11 -9.66
N VAL A 606 -26.75 -17.06 -8.34
CA VAL A 606 -25.57 -17.68 -7.72
C VAL A 606 -26.01 -18.64 -6.64
N ILE A 607 -25.48 -19.86 -6.66
CA ILE A 607 -25.76 -20.89 -5.65
C ILE A 607 -24.50 -21.15 -4.86
N PHE A 608 -24.59 -21.08 -3.53
CA PHE A 608 -23.51 -21.31 -2.58
C PHE A 608 -23.79 -22.52 -1.71
N CYS A 609 -22.86 -23.49 -1.66
CA CYS A 609 -22.88 -24.60 -0.73
C CYS A 609 -22.04 -24.25 0.50
N HIS A 610 -22.67 -24.02 1.65
CA HIS A 610 -22.00 -23.59 2.88
C HIS A 610 -21.40 -24.77 3.66
N LYS A 611 -22.04 -25.94 3.60
CA LYS A 611 -21.57 -27.15 4.29
C LYS A 611 -20.93 -28.14 3.32
N THR A 612 -19.92 -28.87 3.80
CA THR A 612 -19.30 -30.00 3.09
C THR A 612 -20.16 -31.27 3.23
N GLY A 613 -20.04 -32.21 2.31
CA GLY A 613 -20.64 -33.52 2.38
C GLY A 613 -21.51 -33.88 1.18
N ALA A 614 -22.67 -34.53 1.41
CA ALA A 614 -23.53 -35.07 0.35
C ALA A 614 -24.03 -34.01 -0.66
N HIS A 615 -24.07 -32.75 -0.26
CA HIS A 615 -24.51 -31.64 -1.12
C HIS A 615 -23.49 -31.32 -2.25
N ASP A 616 -22.20 -31.65 -2.10
CA ASP A 616 -21.19 -31.38 -3.11
C ASP A 616 -21.39 -32.22 -4.38
N ALA A 617 -22.01 -33.39 -4.25
CA ALA A 617 -22.31 -34.29 -5.36
C ALA A 617 -23.78 -34.21 -5.82
N ALA A 618 -24.63 -33.45 -5.12
CA ALA A 618 -26.04 -33.29 -5.48
C ALA A 618 -26.19 -32.32 -6.65
N LEU A 619 -27.20 -32.58 -7.51
CA LEU A 619 -27.66 -31.57 -8.46
C LEU A 619 -28.40 -30.49 -7.67
N LEU A 620 -27.90 -29.25 -7.70
CA LEU A 620 -28.49 -28.09 -7.05
C LEU A 620 -29.36 -27.34 -8.07
N CYS A 621 -30.60 -27.07 -7.71
CA CYS A 621 -31.58 -26.42 -8.60
C CYS A 621 -32.17 -25.18 -7.91
N ALA A 622 -32.12 -24.03 -8.58
CA ALA A 622 -32.75 -22.78 -8.17
C ALA A 622 -33.07 -21.93 -9.40
N ASP A 623 -34.23 -21.27 -9.43
CA ASP A 623 -34.61 -20.30 -10.48
C ASP A 623 -34.52 -20.86 -11.92
N GLY A 624 -34.84 -22.12 -12.13
CA GLY A 624 -34.69 -22.78 -13.44
C GLY A 624 -33.23 -23.13 -13.80
N CYS A 625 -32.25 -22.77 -12.99
CA CYS A 625 -30.85 -23.12 -13.13
C CYS A 625 -30.57 -24.44 -12.41
N ALA A 626 -29.66 -25.27 -12.94
CA ALA A 626 -29.23 -26.49 -12.28
C ALA A 626 -27.78 -26.80 -12.56
N GLY A 627 -27.07 -27.30 -11.55
CA GLY A 627 -25.63 -27.66 -11.69
C GLY A 627 -25.08 -28.43 -10.50
N HIS A 628 -23.90 -28.98 -10.70
CA HIS A 628 -23.10 -29.62 -9.65
C HIS A 628 -21.93 -28.75 -9.24
N GLY A 629 -21.71 -28.58 -7.96
CA GLY A 629 -20.58 -27.80 -7.44
C GLY A 629 -20.94 -27.03 -6.16
N ARG A 630 -19.96 -26.32 -5.62
CA ARG A 630 -20.14 -25.56 -4.39
C ARG A 630 -20.45 -24.09 -4.59
N VAL A 631 -19.96 -23.53 -5.70
CA VAL A 631 -20.25 -22.16 -6.12
C VAL A 631 -20.57 -22.20 -7.60
N LEU A 632 -21.84 -21.97 -7.91
CA LEU A 632 -22.36 -21.99 -9.27
C LEU A 632 -22.86 -20.60 -9.63
N VAL A 633 -22.43 -20.09 -10.77
CA VAL A 633 -22.81 -18.76 -11.28
C VAL A 633 -23.49 -18.91 -12.62
N PHE A 634 -24.72 -18.45 -12.71
CA PHE A 634 -25.55 -18.45 -13.94
C PHE A 634 -25.77 -17.01 -14.37
N THR A 635 -25.32 -16.69 -15.56
CA THR A 635 -25.48 -15.35 -16.16
C THR A 635 -26.15 -15.47 -17.53
N PRO A 636 -26.66 -14.38 -18.12
CA PRO A 636 -27.18 -14.41 -19.49
C PRO A 636 -26.14 -14.90 -20.52
N GLN A 637 -24.83 -14.68 -20.24
CA GLN A 637 -23.73 -15.12 -21.11
C GLN A 637 -23.28 -16.57 -20.82
N SER A 638 -23.65 -17.11 -19.67
CA SER A 638 -23.34 -18.48 -19.25
C SER A 638 -24.57 -19.13 -18.62
N PRO A 639 -25.63 -19.40 -19.43
CA PRO A 639 -26.89 -19.95 -18.92
C PRO A 639 -26.74 -21.41 -18.43
N ASP A 640 -25.80 -22.15 -18.96
CA ASP A 640 -25.47 -23.52 -18.49
C ASP A 640 -24.73 -23.55 -17.15
N GLY A 641 -24.35 -22.36 -16.66
CA GLY A 641 -23.67 -22.18 -15.38
C GLY A 641 -22.16 -22.35 -15.45
N LEU A 642 -21.48 -21.50 -14.68
CA LEU A 642 -20.05 -21.56 -14.41
C LEU A 642 -19.85 -22.17 -13.03
N CYS A 643 -19.25 -23.35 -12.94
CA CYS A 643 -18.85 -23.93 -11.66
C CYS A 643 -17.50 -23.34 -11.25
N LEU A 644 -17.49 -22.54 -10.20
CA LEU A 644 -16.26 -21.94 -9.67
C LEU A 644 -15.59 -22.85 -8.62
N ARG A 645 -16.36 -23.77 -8.02
CA ARG A 645 -15.83 -24.71 -7.03
C ARG A 645 -16.66 -25.99 -6.96
#